data_37424a9a9047f9b9138cf80442d0de59
#
_entry.id   37424a9a9047f9b9138cf80442d0de59
#
_cell.length_a   1.000
_cell.length_b   1.000
_cell.length_c   1.000
_cell.angle_alpha   90.00
_cell.angle_beta   90.00
_cell.angle_gamma   90.00
#
_symmetry.space_group_name_H-M   'P 1'
#
loop_
_entity.id
_entity.type
_entity.pdbx_description
1 polymer ?
#
loop_
_entity_poly.entity_id
_entity_poly.type
_entity_poly.pdbx_seq_one_letter_code
_entity_poly.pdbx_strand_id
1 'polypeptide(L)'
;MPFPLTHDDPQHIGPYRLIARLGSGGMGTVYLARSTGGRTVALKTMHAAIASDTTCRTRFRLESDAARVIGGLHGAEVVDADPRAETPWLATEYVLGPPLDEAVRLAGPLPEPSVRALGAALCGALGQLHGSDVVHRDLKPSNIMITAYGPKVIDFGIARALGDDRLTSTGAAAGTPAFMSPEQATGGEHSPAGDVFALAGVLVFAATGHGPFGNGQPADLLYRVRYEAPDLTGVPAALAPLLSHCLSKNPDERLTTAELAAALHDGDGQFADHLPDALLAEIARRATEVWQPLPQRLPAPPETDRAASEPGGGTTTVALSRRRLLTITGGSVLGAVAAGAGTWAWLGRDEPAPYKKPALGPSGGAQPRRKNDSTWQIQVSNSLYDTVPPVPLVAGGLVSFVAGNGLRAFDPKTGSVKWASGYHERTSQTVADGDRIHRLADMGEGKDGRGPLFIATVDLATGEARKSFARFEEFNGDIAQNQLLCAADGVVYLTAGQGKSSSDGFVGDQSWSLLAVTVDSGRKLWSQRLPSRPDKAKRLHFLAARAVGDHLVLFQETNDGKVRVVVRDARSGELVWDKPLDGAVPDSLRVPPAMDDEHLYLGLGPLRALRLRDGSQVWQGEGRRYGPPALKDGVVYAAQEGLGVVALDAGSGRRRWEEKGAGGVRPDLTDPPVVGPKYVYGKGASGLRAIDPATRTAARVYKTVGERFIAHERSGTLLALGGHFLAAYPLDPAESPRS
;
A
#
# COMPACT_ATOMS: atom_id res chain seq x y z
N MET A 1 18.07 8.03 -24.40
CA MET A 1 17.91 6.88 -25.30
C MET A 1 18.07 5.59 -24.52
N PRO A 2 17.33 4.51 -24.86
CA PRO A 2 17.52 3.20 -24.23
C PRO A 2 18.94 2.67 -24.47
N PHE A 3 19.53 2.06 -23.45
CA PHE A 3 20.84 1.41 -23.53
C PHE A 3 20.70 -0.07 -23.81
N PRO A 4 21.66 -0.73 -24.47
CA PRO A 4 21.67 -2.17 -24.62
C PRO A 4 21.60 -2.91 -23.28
N LEU A 5 21.02 -4.10 -23.27
CA LEU A 5 21.09 -4.99 -22.12
C LEU A 5 22.53 -5.45 -21.90
N THR A 6 22.94 -5.67 -20.65
CA THR A 6 24.22 -6.29 -20.34
C THR A 6 24.11 -7.82 -20.43
N HIS A 7 25.25 -8.52 -20.46
CA HIS A 7 25.27 -9.97 -20.50
C HIS A 7 24.58 -10.61 -19.27
N ASP A 8 24.60 -9.95 -18.10
CA ASP A 8 24.01 -10.42 -16.86
C ASP A 8 22.51 -10.12 -16.72
N ASP A 9 21.93 -9.30 -17.61
CA ASP A 9 20.51 -9.00 -17.53
C ASP A 9 19.67 -10.24 -17.80
N PRO A 10 18.60 -10.51 -17.06
CA PRO A 10 17.69 -11.61 -17.36
C PRO A 10 16.99 -11.39 -18.72
N GLN A 11 16.49 -12.45 -19.33
CA GLN A 11 15.68 -12.32 -20.56
C GLN A 11 14.27 -11.85 -20.25
N HIS A 12 13.72 -12.28 -19.10
CA HIS A 12 12.37 -11.97 -18.67
C HIS A 12 12.38 -11.65 -17.16
N ILE A 13 11.47 -10.78 -16.75
CA ILE A 13 11.12 -10.55 -15.36
C ILE A 13 9.60 -10.58 -15.26
N GLY A 14 9.08 -11.51 -14.47
CA GLY A 14 7.66 -11.82 -14.49
C GLY A 14 7.20 -12.18 -15.92
N PRO A 15 6.06 -11.67 -16.39
CA PRO A 15 5.56 -11.94 -17.75
C PRO A 15 6.19 -11.03 -18.83
N TYR A 16 7.19 -10.20 -18.49
CA TYR A 16 7.75 -9.17 -19.36
C TYR A 16 9.09 -9.57 -19.95
N ARG A 17 9.20 -9.50 -21.28
CA ARG A 17 10.47 -9.64 -22.00
C ARG A 17 11.23 -8.33 -21.97
N LEU A 18 12.51 -8.35 -21.55
CA LEU A 18 13.36 -7.17 -21.52
C LEU A 18 13.85 -6.82 -22.93
N ILE A 19 13.82 -5.52 -23.27
CA ILE A 19 14.20 -4.99 -24.58
C ILE A 19 15.50 -4.15 -24.46
N ALA A 20 15.56 -3.25 -23.48
CA ALA A 20 16.66 -2.33 -23.26
C ALA A 20 16.69 -1.85 -21.82
N ARG A 21 17.78 -1.27 -21.37
CA ARG A 21 17.87 -0.50 -20.11
C ARG A 21 17.44 0.95 -20.34
N LEU A 22 16.58 1.48 -19.48
CA LEU A 22 16.20 2.90 -19.44
C LEU A 22 17.05 3.67 -18.43
N GLY A 23 17.45 3.03 -17.35
CA GLY A 23 18.29 3.61 -16.32
C GLY A 23 18.68 2.60 -15.24
N SER A 24 19.67 2.95 -14.43
CA SER A 24 20.06 2.16 -13.26
C SER A 24 20.42 3.11 -12.12
N GLY A 25 20.03 2.75 -10.90
CA GLY A 25 20.28 3.54 -9.69
C GLY A 25 20.57 2.65 -8.49
N GLY A 26 20.75 3.25 -7.31
CA GLY A 26 21.12 2.51 -6.09
C GLY A 26 20.13 1.42 -5.65
N MET A 27 18.84 1.57 -5.98
CA MET A 27 17.81 0.60 -5.59
C MET A 27 17.51 -0.44 -6.65
N GLY A 28 17.84 -0.17 -7.93
CA GLY A 28 17.47 -1.10 -8.99
C GLY A 28 17.73 -0.58 -10.40
N THR A 29 17.26 -1.36 -11.36
CA THR A 29 17.35 -1.03 -12.79
C THR A 29 15.95 -0.87 -13.37
N VAL A 30 15.79 0.10 -14.26
CA VAL A 30 14.57 0.32 -15.04
C VAL A 30 14.80 -0.15 -16.47
N TYR A 31 13.94 -1.03 -16.96
CA TYR A 31 14.00 -1.59 -18.29
C TYR A 31 12.84 -1.13 -19.17
N LEU A 32 13.10 -0.97 -20.44
CA LEU A 32 12.06 -1.05 -21.46
C LEU A 32 11.72 -2.54 -21.65
N ALA A 33 10.46 -2.89 -21.48
CA ALA A 33 10.02 -4.29 -21.56
C ALA A 33 8.70 -4.41 -22.32
N ARG A 34 8.38 -5.62 -22.80
CA ARG A 34 7.11 -5.94 -23.48
C ARG A 34 6.41 -7.10 -22.81
N SER A 35 5.11 -6.96 -22.59
CA SER A 35 4.25 -8.06 -22.16
C SER A 35 4.06 -9.09 -23.27
N THR A 36 3.53 -10.27 -22.94
CA THR A 36 3.15 -11.31 -23.91
C THR A 36 2.13 -10.82 -24.93
N GLY A 37 1.26 -9.86 -24.55
CA GLY A 37 0.30 -9.19 -25.45
C GLY A 37 0.89 -8.03 -26.28
N GLY A 38 2.22 -7.78 -26.21
CA GLY A 38 2.89 -6.73 -26.97
C GLY A 38 2.86 -5.33 -26.35
N ARG A 39 2.22 -5.12 -25.19
CA ARG A 39 2.21 -3.82 -24.49
C ARG A 39 3.61 -3.46 -24.03
N THR A 40 4.09 -2.28 -24.41
CA THR A 40 5.37 -1.74 -23.97
C THR A 40 5.21 -1.08 -22.60
N VAL A 41 6.14 -1.38 -21.68
CA VAL A 41 6.14 -0.89 -20.30
C VAL A 41 7.53 -0.42 -19.88
N ALA A 42 7.58 0.46 -18.89
CA ALA A 42 8.77 0.72 -18.09
C ALA A 42 8.74 -0.24 -16.89
N LEU A 43 9.74 -1.11 -16.78
CA LEU A 43 9.82 -2.15 -15.75
C LEU A 43 10.94 -1.84 -14.77
N LYS A 44 10.59 -1.36 -13.58
CA LYS A 44 11.51 -1.10 -12.48
C LYS A 44 11.72 -2.36 -11.68
N THR A 45 12.97 -2.72 -11.40
CA THR A 45 13.32 -3.90 -10.61
C THR A 45 14.24 -3.52 -9.47
N MET A 46 14.22 -4.30 -8.41
CA MET A 46 15.15 -4.16 -7.29
C MET A 46 16.43 -4.97 -7.56
N HIS A 47 17.59 -4.43 -7.17
CA HIS A 47 18.85 -5.20 -7.24
C HIS A 47 18.81 -6.41 -6.29
N ALA A 48 19.28 -7.57 -6.75
CA ALA A 48 19.33 -8.81 -5.97
C ALA A 48 20.05 -8.64 -4.63
N ALA A 49 21.09 -7.81 -4.58
CA ALA A 49 21.87 -7.55 -3.37
C ALA A 49 21.05 -6.91 -2.22
N ILE A 50 19.99 -6.16 -2.55
CA ILE A 50 19.12 -5.51 -1.55
C ILE A 50 17.72 -6.14 -1.52
N ALA A 51 17.43 -7.07 -2.41
CA ALA A 51 16.13 -7.74 -2.47
C ALA A 51 15.90 -8.68 -1.27
N SER A 52 16.92 -9.06 -0.52
CA SER A 52 16.82 -9.80 0.75
C SER A 52 16.49 -8.89 1.94
N ASP A 53 16.68 -7.58 1.83
CA ASP A 53 16.37 -6.62 2.89
C ASP A 53 14.87 -6.32 2.92
N THR A 54 14.23 -6.67 4.04
CA THR A 54 12.78 -6.48 4.25
C THR A 54 12.39 -5.01 4.24
N THR A 55 13.27 -4.11 4.71
CA THR A 55 13.05 -2.67 4.68
C THR A 55 13.03 -2.15 3.26
N CYS A 56 13.99 -2.56 2.42
CA CYS A 56 14.05 -2.19 1.01
C CYS A 56 12.83 -2.72 0.23
N ARG A 57 12.39 -3.96 0.48
CA ARG A 57 11.16 -4.50 -0.11
C ARG A 57 9.92 -3.72 0.30
N THR A 58 9.83 -3.34 1.58
CA THR A 58 8.72 -2.53 2.07
C THR A 58 8.68 -1.17 1.37
N ARG A 59 9.82 -0.51 1.23
CA ARG A 59 9.96 0.76 0.50
C ARG A 59 9.50 0.63 -0.95
N PHE A 60 9.96 -0.39 -1.67
CA PHE A 60 9.59 -0.64 -3.06
C PHE A 60 8.08 -0.86 -3.23
N ARG A 61 7.46 -1.55 -2.27
CA ARG A 61 6.01 -1.73 -2.28
C ARG A 61 5.25 -0.43 -2.04
N LEU A 62 5.66 0.36 -1.04
CA LEU A 62 5.04 1.67 -0.77
C LEU A 62 5.13 2.60 -1.98
N GLU A 63 6.25 2.58 -2.71
CA GLU A 63 6.42 3.30 -3.97
C GLU A 63 5.44 2.80 -5.04
N SER A 64 5.27 1.48 -5.15
CA SER A 64 4.30 0.88 -6.08
C SER A 64 2.85 1.25 -5.74
N ASP A 65 2.52 1.33 -4.44
CA ASP A 65 1.19 1.70 -3.98
C ASP A 65 0.88 3.19 -4.22
N ALA A 66 1.87 4.07 -4.00
CA ALA A 66 1.73 5.50 -4.31
C ALA A 66 1.60 5.77 -5.81
N ALA A 67 2.32 5.02 -6.64
CA ALA A 67 2.19 5.12 -8.09
C ALA A 67 0.74 4.81 -8.55
N ARG A 68 0.03 3.92 -7.85
CA ARG A 68 -1.38 3.63 -8.12
C ARG A 68 -2.33 4.76 -7.72
N VAL A 69 -1.99 5.54 -6.68
CA VAL A 69 -2.82 6.65 -6.18
C VAL A 69 -2.90 7.76 -7.20
N ILE A 70 -1.78 8.17 -7.82
CA ILE A 70 -1.77 9.26 -8.80
C ILE A 70 -2.44 8.84 -10.11
N GLY A 71 -2.31 7.59 -10.53
CA GLY A 71 -2.99 6.99 -11.71
C GLY A 71 -2.95 7.82 -12.99
N GLY A 72 -3.10 7.18 -14.10
CA GLY A 72 -3.13 7.59 -15.50
C GLY A 72 -3.05 9.05 -15.97
N LEU A 73 -3.68 10.01 -15.31
CA LEU A 73 -3.67 11.41 -15.80
C LEU A 73 -2.36 12.13 -15.44
N HIS A 74 -1.96 12.08 -14.18
CA HIS A 74 -0.83 12.86 -13.66
C HIS A 74 0.42 12.04 -13.35
N GLY A 75 0.32 10.71 -13.36
CA GLY A 75 1.42 9.79 -13.12
C GLY A 75 1.47 8.68 -14.15
N ALA A 76 2.58 7.96 -14.21
CA ALA A 76 2.69 6.76 -15.02
C ALA A 76 1.75 5.67 -14.47
N GLU A 77 0.78 5.23 -15.28
CA GLU A 77 -0.20 4.20 -14.88
C GLU A 77 0.51 2.90 -14.48
N VAL A 78 0.20 2.36 -13.32
CA VAL A 78 0.68 1.03 -12.92
C VAL A 78 -0.06 -0.03 -13.72
N VAL A 79 0.69 -0.76 -14.55
CA VAL A 79 0.16 -1.86 -15.38
C VAL A 79 0.10 -3.15 -14.58
N ASP A 80 1.18 -3.43 -13.82
CA ASP A 80 1.32 -4.65 -13.05
C ASP A 80 2.48 -4.51 -12.05
N ALA A 81 2.51 -5.30 -10.99
CA ALA A 81 3.61 -5.32 -10.03
C ALA A 81 3.66 -6.63 -9.26
N ASP A 82 4.86 -7.12 -9.00
CA ASP A 82 5.08 -8.17 -8.01
C ASP A 82 6.22 -7.76 -7.06
N PRO A 83 5.89 -7.04 -5.98
CA PRO A 83 6.89 -6.65 -4.97
C PRO A 83 7.36 -7.83 -4.10
N ARG A 84 6.77 -9.02 -4.28
CA ARG A 84 7.12 -10.24 -3.53
C ARG A 84 7.96 -11.21 -4.34
N ALA A 85 8.06 -11.01 -5.64
CA ALA A 85 8.94 -11.84 -6.49
C ALA A 85 10.35 -11.95 -5.87
N GLU A 86 11.09 -12.99 -6.21
CA GLU A 86 12.51 -13.12 -5.84
C GLU A 86 13.25 -11.84 -6.20
N THR A 87 13.06 -11.35 -7.42
CA THR A 87 13.41 -9.99 -7.86
C THR A 87 12.14 -9.15 -7.90
N PRO A 88 11.88 -8.27 -6.92
CA PRO A 88 10.70 -7.40 -6.93
C PRO A 88 10.67 -6.50 -8.16
N TRP A 89 9.49 -6.33 -8.76
CA TRP A 89 9.33 -5.50 -9.96
C TRP A 89 8.00 -4.74 -9.97
N LEU A 90 8.03 -3.60 -10.67
CA LEU A 90 6.89 -2.73 -10.92
C LEU A 90 6.88 -2.39 -12.42
N ALA A 91 5.81 -2.72 -13.12
CA ALA A 91 5.59 -2.35 -14.51
C ALA A 91 4.61 -1.17 -14.57
N THR A 92 5.06 -0.06 -15.16
CA THR A 92 4.23 1.10 -15.45
C THR A 92 4.08 1.31 -16.96
N GLU A 93 3.14 2.13 -17.36
CA GLU A 93 3.11 2.58 -18.75
C GLU A 93 4.47 3.19 -19.12
N TYR A 94 4.89 2.95 -20.36
CA TYR A 94 6.05 3.66 -20.89
C TYR A 94 5.62 5.05 -21.35
N VAL A 95 6.00 6.07 -20.60
CA VAL A 95 5.62 7.46 -20.86
C VAL A 95 6.39 7.99 -22.08
N LEU A 96 5.66 8.42 -23.11
CA LEU A 96 6.21 8.93 -24.37
C LEU A 96 6.56 10.40 -24.24
N GLY A 97 7.80 10.69 -23.91
CA GLY A 97 8.35 12.04 -23.80
C GLY A 97 9.70 12.06 -23.10
N PRO A 98 10.42 13.19 -23.10
CA PRO A 98 11.63 13.36 -22.33
C PRO A 98 11.32 13.70 -20.86
N PRO A 99 12.21 13.38 -19.90
CA PRO A 99 12.15 14.00 -18.58
C PRO A 99 12.43 15.51 -18.68
N LEU A 100 11.92 16.27 -17.71
CA LEU A 100 11.95 17.75 -17.77
C LEU A 100 13.38 18.33 -17.83
N ASP A 101 14.34 17.73 -17.18
CA ASP A 101 15.75 18.14 -17.26
C ASP A 101 16.31 17.97 -18.68
N GLU A 102 15.94 16.90 -19.36
CA GLU A 102 16.29 16.69 -20.77
C GLU A 102 15.49 17.64 -21.68
N ALA A 103 14.22 17.88 -21.40
CA ALA A 103 13.36 18.80 -22.14
C ALA A 103 13.94 20.24 -22.15
N VAL A 104 14.35 20.74 -20.97
CA VAL A 104 14.98 22.06 -20.83
C VAL A 104 16.35 22.10 -21.51
N ARG A 105 17.12 21.03 -21.44
CA ARG A 105 18.43 20.94 -22.16
C ARG A 105 18.23 20.96 -23.69
N LEU A 106 17.15 20.41 -24.22
CA LEU A 106 16.86 20.33 -25.65
C LEU A 106 16.26 21.65 -26.21
N ALA A 107 15.28 22.19 -25.51
CA ALA A 107 14.50 23.33 -25.97
C ALA A 107 14.94 24.69 -25.35
N GLY A 108 15.88 24.67 -24.39
CA GLY A 108 16.18 25.79 -23.52
C GLY A 108 15.14 25.99 -22.41
N PRO A 109 15.28 27.09 -21.63
CA PRO A 109 14.28 27.49 -20.65
C PRO A 109 12.89 27.60 -21.26
N LEU A 110 11.89 27.08 -20.54
CA LEU A 110 10.51 27.08 -21.03
C LEU A 110 9.88 28.49 -20.92
N PRO A 111 9.07 28.92 -21.88
CA PRO A 111 8.36 30.19 -21.80
C PRO A 111 7.33 30.19 -20.66
N GLU A 112 6.96 31.39 -20.16
CA GLU A 112 6.05 31.54 -19.02
C GLU A 112 4.73 30.74 -19.15
N PRO A 113 4.02 30.73 -20.31
CA PRO A 113 2.81 29.92 -20.44
C PRO A 113 3.05 28.41 -20.22
N SER A 114 4.18 27.89 -20.73
CA SER A 114 4.57 26.48 -20.49
C SER A 114 4.82 26.21 -19.02
N VAL A 115 5.51 27.13 -18.31
CA VAL A 115 5.83 27.00 -16.87
C VAL A 115 4.54 27.03 -16.06
N ARG A 116 3.57 27.90 -16.40
CA ARG A 116 2.26 27.96 -15.74
C ARG A 116 1.47 26.69 -15.95
N ALA A 117 1.34 26.24 -17.19
CA ALA A 117 0.63 24.99 -17.51
C ALA A 117 1.26 23.77 -16.84
N LEU A 118 2.61 23.68 -16.82
CA LEU A 118 3.38 22.66 -16.11
C LEU A 118 3.07 22.70 -14.60
N GLY A 119 3.15 23.88 -14.00
CA GLY A 119 2.92 24.05 -12.57
C GLY A 119 1.48 23.72 -12.17
N ALA A 120 0.47 24.18 -12.91
CA ALA A 120 -0.92 23.90 -12.64
C ALA A 120 -1.22 22.37 -12.70
N ALA A 121 -0.71 21.68 -13.71
CA ALA A 121 -0.86 20.23 -13.84
C ALA A 121 -0.17 19.45 -12.71
N LEU A 122 1.05 19.88 -12.32
CA LEU A 122 1.76 19.26 -11.19
C LEU A 122 1.12 19.56 -9.83
N CYS A 123 0.50 20.73 -9.65
CA CYS A 123 -0.34 20.99 -8.48
C CYS A 123 -1.52 20.03 -8.41
N GLY A 124 -2.15 19.71 -9.55
CA GLY A 124 -3.20 18.68 -9.64
C GLY A 124 -2.69 17.30 -9.18
N ALA A 125 -1.51 16.90 -9.64
CA ALA A 125 -0.86 15.66 -9.23
C ALA A 125 -0.60 15.61 -7.72
N LEU A 126 0.05 16.66 -7.19
CA LEU A 126 0.34 16.75 -5.75
C LEU A 126 -0.94 16.86 -4.91
N GLY A 127 -1.95 17.60 -5.39
CA GLY A 127 -3.24 17.72 -4.72
C GLY A 127 -3.95 16.37 -4.57
N GLN A 128 -3.85 15.50 -5.58
CA GLN A 128 -4.37 14.13 -5.53
C GLN A 128 -3.61 13.28 -4.51
N LEU A 129 -2.27 13.37 -4.46
CA LEU A 129 -1.44 12.70 -3.44
C LEU A 129 -1.78 13.20 -2.04
N HIS A 130 -1.76 14.52 -1.84
CA HIS A 130 -2.00 15.14 -0.55
C HIS A 130 -3.42 14.85 -0.05
N GLY A 131 -4.41 14.77 -0.96
CA GLY A 131 -5.77 14.33 -0.65
C GLY A 131 -5.86 12.88 -0.20
N SER A 132 -4.85 12.08 -0.51
CA SER A 132 -4.69 10.68 -0.06
C SER A 132 -3.68 10.53 1.09
N ASP A 133 -3.31 11.65 1.75
CA ASP A 133 -2.30 11.71 2.82
C ASP A 133 -0.92 11.15 2.42
N VAL A 134 -0.62 11.16 1.11
CA VAL A 134 0.67 10.77 0.56
C VAL A 134 1.46 12.03 0.19
N VAL A 135 2.75 12.04 0.51
CA VAL A 135 3.69 13.12 0.17
C VAL A 135 4.75 12.56 -0.77
N HIS A 136 5.09 13.31 -1.83
CA HIS A 136 5.98 12.81 -2.90
C HIS A 136 7.44 12.65 -2.46
N ARG A 137 7.99 13.63 -1.73
CA ARG A 137 9.33 13.65 -1.09
C ARG A 137 10.57 13.67 -2.01
N ASP A 138 10.44 13.37 -3.29
CA ASP A 138 11.57 13.40 -4.25
C ASP A 138 11.15 14.02 -5.60
N LEU A 139 10.35 15.12 -5.54
CA LEU A 139 9.98 15.84 -6.75
C LEU A 139 11.19 16.60 -7.31
N LYS A 140 11.54 16.27 -8.55
CA LYS A 140 12.70 16.88 -9.26
C LYS A 140 12.50 16.77 -10.77
N PRO A 141 13.22 17.54 -11.58
CA PRO A 141 13.05 17.54 -13.03
C PRO A 141 13.18 16.17 -13.71
N SER A 142 14.09 15.30 -13.25
CA SER A 142 14.28 13.96 -13.82
C SER A 142 13.12 12.99 -13.51
N ASN A 143 12.25 13.31 -12.55
CA ASN A 143 11.08 12.50 -12.18
C ASN A 143 9.79 13.01 -12.82
N ILE A 144 9.86 13.97 -13.74
CA ILE A 144 8.72 14.56 -14.44
C ILE A 144 8.90 14.38 -15.94
N MET A 145 8.06 13.54 -16.54
CA MET A 145 8.07 13.30 -17.99
C MET A 145 7.15 14.30 -18.69
N ILE A 146 7.64 14.92 -19.75
CA ILE A 146 6.85 15.89 -20.54
C ILE A 146 6.24 15.18 -21.74
N THR A 147 4.89 15.12 -21.78
CA THR A 147 4.14 14.53 -22.88
C THR A 147 3.28 15.59 -23.58
N ALA A 148 2.72 15.26 -24.74
CA ALA A 148 1.77 16.16 -25.43
C ALA A 148 0.46 16.36 -24.66
N TYR A 149 0.14 15.49 -23.71
CA TYR A 149 -1.12 15.52 -22.94
C TYR A 149 -0.96 16.11 -21.54
N GLY A 150 0.26 16.47 -21.14
CA GLY A 150 0.59 16.99 -19.81
C GLY A 150 1.83 16.35 -19.24
N PRO A 151 2.35 16.90 -18.12
CA PRO A 151 3.42 16.27 -17.39
C PRO A 151 2.93 15.01 -16.69
N LYS A 152 3.78 13.98 -16.63
CA LYS A 152 3.54 12.78 -15.83
C LYS A 152 4.65 12.57 -14.83
N VAL A 153 4.28 12.41 -13.57
CA VAL A 153 5.23 12.13 -12.50
C VAL A 153 5.60 10.64 -12.53
N ILE A 154 6.88 10.37 -12.46
CA ILE A 154 7.44 9.02 -12.31
C ILE A 154 8.27 8.96 -11.03
N ASP A 155 8.45 7.80 -10.44
CA ASP A 155 9.27 7.57 -9.23
C ASP A 155 8.86 8.42 -8.01
N PHE A 156 8.09 7.81 -7.12
CA PHE A 156 7.67 8.41 -5.85
C PHE A 156 8.71 8.14 -4.77
N GLY A 157 9.30 9.19 -4.21
CA GLY A 157 10.38 9.12 -3.20
C GLY A 157 9.96 8.62 -1.81
N ILE A 158 8.86 7.88 -1.71
CA ILE A 158 8.31 7.34 -0.45
C ILE A 158 9.31 6.41 0.25
N ALA A 159 10.20 5.80 -0.52
CA ALA A 159 11.27 4.97 -0.01
C ALA A 159 12.24 5.68 0.96
N ARG A 160 12.26 7.02 0.98
CA ARG A 160 13.14 7.84 1.84
C ARG A 160 12.57 8.11 3.25
N ALA A 161 11.31 7.75 3.52
CA ALA A 161 10.62 8.12 4.77
C ALA A 161 10.94 7.26 5.99
N LEU A 162 11.56 6.11 5.83
CA LEU A 162 11.81 5.15 6.90
C LEU A 162 13.30 5.10 7.26
N GLY A 163 13.75 6.08 8.05
CA GLY A 163 14.96 5.99 8.84
C GLY A 163 16.26 5.82 8.04
N ASP A 164 16.69 6.83 7.29
CA ASP A 164 18.05 6.88 6.78
C ASP A 164 18.96 7.68 7.74
N ASP A 165 19.23 7.10 8.92
CA ASP A 165 20.34 7.52 9.80
C ASP A 165 21.73 7.32 9.13
N ARG A 166 21.75 6.79 7.90
CA ARG A 166 22.96 6.55 7.11
C ARG A 166 23.36 7.69 6.17
N LEU A 167 22.61 8.80 6.14
CA LEU A 167 22.98 9.99 5.37
C LEU A 167 24.29 10.65 5.87
N THR A 168 24.74 10.29 7.07
CA THR A 168 25.95 10.85 7.68
C THR A 168 27.17 9.92 7.66
N SER A 169 27.02 8.62 7.42
CA SER A 169 28.12 7.67 7.63
C SER A 169 28.94 7.26 6.39
N THR A 170 28.47 7.54 5.16
CA THR A 170 29.18 7.11 3.94
C THR A 170 29.45 8.18 2.89
N GLY A 171 29.12 9.44 3.13
CA GLY A 171 29.45 10.53 2.18
C GLY A 171 28.71 10.46 0.82
N ALA A 172 27.88 9.48 0.59
CA ALA A 172 27.04 9.35 -0.60
C ALA A 172 25.64 9.86 -0.28
N ALA A 173 25.39 11.17 -0.48
CA ALA A 173 24.05 11.74 -0.42
C ALA A 173 23.19 11.06 -1.49
N ALA A 174 22.31 10.15 -1.09
CA ALA A 174 21.35 9.51 -1.97
C ALA A 174 20.25 10.52 -2.33
N GLY A 175 20.43 11.29 -3.40
CA GLY A 175 19.45 12.24 -3.94
C GLY A 175 20.11 13.54 -4.43
N THR A 176 19.37 14.33 -5.20
CA THR A 176 19.81 15.65 -5.65
C THR A 176 19.38 16.69 -4.62
N PRO A 177 20.27 17.20 -3.73
CA PRO A 177 19.90 18.10 -2.65
C PRO A 177 19.28 19.43 -3.11
N ALA A 178 19.47 19.79 -4.39
CA ALA A 178 19.06 21.07 -4.96
C ALA A 178 17.53 21.34 -4.92
N PHE A 179 16.71 20.29 -4.79
CA PHE A 179 15.23 20.39 -4.76
C PHE A 179 14.64 19.95 -3.41
N MET A 180 15.47 19.58 -2.43
CA MET A 180 15.01 19.25 -1.08
C MET A 180 14.45 20.48 -0.38
N SER A 181 13.43 20.29 0.46
CA SER A 181 12.98 21.37 1.35
C SER A 181 13.91 21.55 2.56
N PRO A 182 13.94 22.73 3.20
CA PRO A 182 14.78 23.00 4.37
C PRO A 182 14.59 22.01 5.52
N GLU A 183 13.32 21.63 5.81
CA GLU A 183 12.99 20.63 6.82
C GLU A 183 13.50 19.23 6.45
N GLN A 184 13.44 18.86 5.17
CA GLN A 184 13.99 17.61 4.69
C GLN A 184 15.52 17.58 4.77
N ALA A 185 16.17 18.70 4.44
CA ALA A 185 17.62 18.86 4.53
C ALA A 185 18.15 18.74 5.97
N THR A 186 17.31 18.92 6.97
CA THR A 186 17.63 18.81 8.41
C THR A 186 17.15 17.51 9.06
N GLY A 187 16.62 16.57 8.25
CA GLY A 187 16.05 15.33 8.78
C GLY A 187 14.70 15.51 9.49
N GLY A 188 14.05 16.67 9.30
CA GLY A 188 12.69 16.94 9.79
C GLY A 188 11.63 16.20 9.01
N GLU A 189 10.40 16.21 9.57
CA GLU A 189 9.26 15.57 8.91
C GLU A 189 8.88 16.32 7.63
N HIS A 190 8.86 15.62 6.51
CA HIS A 190 8.45 16.16 5.23
C HIS A 190 6.93 16.20 5.11
N SER A 191 6.36 17.34 4.79
CA SER A 191 4.93 17.62 4.73
C SER A 191 4.50 17.99 3.29
N PRO A 192 3.21 18.14 2.99
CA PRO A 192 2.73 18.72 1.73
C PRO A 192 3.39 20.05 1.36
N ALA A 193 3.72 20.90 2.34
CA ALA A 193 4.44 22.15 2.12
C ALA A 193 5.88 21.91 1.61
N GLY A 194 6.49 20.78 1.95
CA GLY A 194 7.79 20.38 1.40
C GLY A 194 7.73 20.04 -0.09
N ASP A 195 6.64 19.39 -0.53
CA ASP A 195 6.41 19.14 -1.96
C ASP A 195 6.15 20.44 -2.75
N VAL A 196 5.45 21.42 -2.14
CA VAL A 196 5.28 22.74 -2.75
C VAL A 196 6.61 23.46 -2.92
N PHE A 197 7.51 23.37 -1.93
CA PHE A 197 8.87 23.89 -2.04
C PHE A 197 9.63 23.23 -3.20
N ALA A 198 9.59 21.91 -3.30
CA ALA A 198 10.23 21.17 -4.39
C ALA A 198 9.65 21.53 -5.75
N LEU A 199 8.30 21.65 -5.84
CA LEU A 199 7.61 22.08 -7.06
C LEU A 199 8.04 23.47 -7.49
N ALA A 200 8.11 24.44 -6.57
CA ALA A 200 8.59 25.78 -6.89
C ALA A 200 10.03 25.74 -7.42
N GLY A 201 10.91 24.92 -6.82
CA GLY A 201 12.25 24.70 -7.33
C GLY A 201 12.29 24.13 -8.75
N VAL A 202 11.39 23.18 -9.05
CA VAL A 202 11.20 22.60 -10.40
C VAL A 202 10.74 23.67 -11.40
N LEU A 203 9.82 24.56 -11.01
CA LEU A 203 9.32 25.63 -11.89
C LEU A 203 10.40 26.70 -12.14
N VAL A 204 11.22 27.04 -11.14
CA VAL A 204 12.41 27.88 -11.35
C VAL A 204 13.34 27.22 -12.37
N PHE A 205 13.64 25.94 -12.21
CA PHE A 205 14.48 25.19 -13.17
C PHE A 205 13.86 25.19 -14.57
N ALA A 206 12.56 24.94 -14.69
CA ALA A 206 11.88 24.96 -15.99
C ALA A 206 11.98 26.33 -16.69
N ALA A 207 11.86 27.42 -15.92
CA ALA A 207 11.91 28.81 -16.44
C ALA A 207 13.30 29.29 -16.75
N THR A 208 14.36 28.75 -16.10
CA THR A 208 15.71 29.35 -16.14
C THR A 208 16.82 28.40 -16.63
N GLY A 209 16.57 27.08 -16.51
CA GLY A 209 17.60 26.06 -16.77
C GLY A 209 18.52 25.79 -15.57
N HIS A 210 18.36 26.49 -14.44
CA HIS A 210 19.12 26.26 -13.22
C HIS A 210 18.21 26.11 -12.00
N GLY A 211 18.67 25.38 -10.99
CA GLY A 211 17.91 25.24 -9.73
C GLY A 211 18.04 26.49 -8.87
N PRO A 212 17.05 26.77 -7.97
CA PRO A 212 17.02 28.00 -7.16
C PRO A 212 18.18 28.12 -6.16
N PHE A 213 18.95 27.06 -5.91
CA PHE A 213 20.12 27.06 -5.02
C PHE A 213 21.40 26.70 -5.76
N GLY A 214 21.37 26.77 -7.11
CA GLY A 214 22.51 26.51 -7.98
C GLY A 214 22.96 25.04 -7.98
N ASN A 215 24.23 24.84 -8.30
CA ASN A 215 24.89 23.53 -8.38
C ASN A 215 26.11 23.49 -7.44
N GLY A 216 26.59 22.30 -7.08
CA GLY A 216 27.76 22.14 -6.25
C GLY A 216 27.82 20.85 -5.46
N GLN A 217 28.69 20.78 -4.46
CA GLN A 217 28.80 19.64 -3.57
C GLN A 217 27.51 19.49 -2.73
N PRO A 218 27.08 18.27 -2.40
CA PRO A 218 25.86 18.04 -1.64
C PRO A 218 25.75 18.81 -0.33
N ALA A 219 26.86 18.94 0.41
CA ALA A 219 26.90 19.70 1.67
C ALA A 219 26.64 21.20 1.48
N ASP A 220 27.21 21.78 0.42
CA ASP A 220 27.04 23.20 0.09
C ASP A 220 25.61 23.49 -0.36
N LEU A 221 25.00 22.57 -1.12
CA LEU A 221 23.61 22.65 -1.53
C LEU A 221 22.66 22.59 -0.34
N LEU A 222 22.86 21.63 0.59
CA LEU A 222 22.08 21.54 1.82
C LEU A 222 22.16 22.81 2.67
N TYR A 223 23.37 23.40 2.77
CA TYR A 223 23.57 24.69 3.45
C TYR A 223 22.75 25.79 2.78
N ARG A 224 22.87 25.96 1.45
CA ARG A 224 22.14 26.99 0.69
C ARG A 224 20.64 26.82 0.75
N VAL A 225 20.12 25.59 0.59
CA VAL A 225 18.70 25.28 0.75
C VAL A 225 18.19 25.73 2.11
N ARG A 226 18.99 25.57 3.16
CA ARG A 226 18.59 25.92 4.53
C ARG A 226 18.67 27.41 4.83
N TYR A 227 19.72 28.10 4.35
CA TYR A 227 20.08 29.43 4.87
C TYR A 227 20.07 30.53 3.82
N GLU A 228 20.27 30.24 2.55
CA GLU A 228 20.39 31.29 1.50
C GLU A 228 19.06 31.57 0.82
N ALA A 229 18.88 32.78 0.32
CA ALA A 229 17.74 33.12 -0.53
C ALA A 229 17.81 32.37 -1.87
N PRO A 230 16.65 32.01 -2.47
CA PRO A 230 16.64 31.38 -3.79
C PRO A 230 17.10 32.35 -4.88
N ASP A 231 17.87 31.86 -5.82
CA ASP A 231 18.20 32.60 -7.06
C ASP A 231 17.01 32.47 -8.04
N LEU A 232 16.35 33.61 -8.27
CA LEU A 232 15.23 33.74 -9.19
C LEU A 232 15.60 34.51 -10.46
N THR A 233 16.90 34.69 -10.73
CA THR A 233 17.38 35.37 -11.93
C THR A 233 16.92 34.64 -13.19
N GLY A 234 16.26 35.36 -14.10
CA GLY A 234 15.68 34.79 -15.32
C GLY A 234 14.28 34.24 -15.18
N VAL A 235 13.72 34.14 -13.96
CA VAL A 235 12.31 33.83 -13.77
C VAL A 235 11.42 34.96 -14.28
N PRO A 236 10.35 34.70 -15.05
CA PRO A 236 9.40 35.72 -15.48
C PRO A 236 8.89 36.54 -14.30
N ALA A 237 8.85 37.90 -14.49
CA ALA A 237 8.50 38.83 -13.41
C ALA A 237 7.16 38.57 -12.75
N ALA A 238 6.19 38.03 -13.49
CA ALA A 238 4.87 37.66 -12.97
C ALA A 238 4.90 36.38 -12.09
N LEU A 239 5.87 35.49 -12.27
CA LEU A 239 6.02 34.26 -11.51
C LEU A 239 6.98 34.42 -10.31
N ALA A 240 7.94 35.33 -10.36
CA ALA A 240 8.98 35.46 -9.34
C ALA A 240 8.42 35.65 -7.90
N PRO A 241 7.42 36.53 -7.64
CA PRO A 241 6.83 36.68 -6.29
C PRO A 241 6.17 35.41 -5.80
N LEU A 242 5.42 34.71 -6.70
CA LEU A 242 4.72 33.48 -6.40
C LEU A 242 5.68 32.34 -6.00
N LEU A 243 6.72 32.15 -6.81
CA LEU A 243 7.72 31.12 -6.56
C LEU A 243 8.58 31.45 -5.34
N SER A 244 8.89 32.74 -5.11
CA SER A 244 9.58 33.17 -3.88
C SER A 244 8.79 32.80 -2.62
N HIS A 245 7.47 33.00 -2.63
CA HIS A 245 6.59 32.64 -1.50
C HIS A 245 6.59 31.13 -1.24
N CYS A 246 6.49 30.30 -2.28
CA CYS A 246 6.57 28.84 -2.17
C CYS A 246 7.95 28.34 -1.72
N LEU A 247 9.02 29.11 -1.94
CA LEU A 247 10.40 28.83 -1.50
C LEU A 247 10.74 29.42 -0.12
N SER A 248 9.73 29.88 0.66
CA SER A 248 9.95 30.28 2.05
C SER A 248 10.60 29.17 2.86
N LYS A 249 11.53 29.54 3.76
CA LYS A 249 12.18 28.59 4.65
C LYS A 249 11.22 28.05 5.71
N ASN A 250 10.23 28.85 6.10
CA ASN A 250 9.16 28.43 6.99
C ASN A 250 8.06 27.70 6.22
N PRO A 251 7.78 26.40 6.49
CA PRO A 251 6.73 25.64 5.80
C PRO A 251 5.33 26.26 5.91
N ASP A 252 5.02 26.92 7.05
CA ASP A 252 3.68 27.48 7.30
C ASP A 252 3.39 28.76 6.49
N GLU A 253 4.42 29.35 5.91
CA GLU A 253 4.30 30.53 5.02
C GLU A 253 4.07 30.16 3.56
N ARG A 254 4.29 28.90 3.18
CA ARG A 254 4.15 28.44 1.80
C ARG A 254 2.69 28.29 1.40
N LEU A 255 2.40 28.55 0.14
CA LEU A 255 1.07 28.29 -0.42
C LEU A 255 0.74 26.80 -0.38
N THR A 256 -0.54 26.50 -0.29
CA THR A 256 -1.05 25.14 -0.54
C THR A 256 -1.02 24.83 -2.05
N THR A 257 -1.07 23.54 -2.41
CA THR A 257 -1.16 23.11 -3.82
C THR A 257 -2.38 23.71 -4.53
N ALA A 258 -3.52 23.91 -3.82
CA ALA A 258 -4.72 24.49 -4.37
C ALA A 258 -4.58 26.00 -4.64
N GLU A 259 -3.97 26.75 -3.72
CA GLU A 259 -3.69 28.17 -3.89
C GLU A 259 -2.67 28.41 -5.01
N LEU A 260 -1.61 27.59 -5.07
CA LEU A 260 -0.62 27.65 -6.13
C LEU A 260 -1.25 27.32 -7.50
N ALA A 261 -2.10 26.29 -7.59
CA ALA A 261 -2.81 25.96 -8.82
C ALA A 261 -3.68 27.12 -9.30
N ALA A 262 -4.42 27.75 -8.39
CA ALA A 262 -5.27 28.90 -8.73
C ALA A 262 -4.46 30.10 -9.22
N ALA A 263 -3.27 30.35 -8.66
CA ALA A 263 -2.39 31.44 -9.06
C ALA A 263 -1.64 31.17 -10.39
N LEU A 264 -1.45 29.90 -10.75
CA LEU A 264 -0.81 29.49 -12.00
C LEU A 264 -1.79 29.36 -13.16
N HIS A 265 -3.09 29.18 -12.89
CA HIS A 265 -4.10 29.03 -13.92
C HIS A 265 -4.27 30.36 -14.68
N ASP A 266 -4.04 30.35 -16.01
CA ASP A 266 -4.05 31.53 -16.85
C ASP A 266 -4.94 31.41 -18.09
N GLY A 267 -5.84 30.45 -18.15
CA GLY A 267 -6.85 30.37 -19.20
C GLY A 267 -7.06 29.00 -19.84
N ASP A 268 -7.81 29.00 -20.93
CA ASP A 268 -8.15 27.80 -21.69
C ASP A 268 -7.07 27.51 -22.74
N GLY A 269 -6.63 26.24 -22.81
CA GLY A 269 -5.68 25.74 -23.78
C GLY A 269 -5.27 24.30 -23.45
N GLN A 270 -4.83 23.56 -24.47
CA GLN A 270 -4.26 22.24 -24.22
C GLN A 270 -2.78 22.41 -23.84
N PHE A 271 -2.27 21.55 -23.00
CA PHE A 271 -0.87 21.59 -22.56
C PHE A 271 0.12 21.65 -23.74
N ALA A 272 -0.17 20.92 -24.83
CA ALA A 272 0.64 20.93 -26.04
C ALA A 272 0.77 22.32 -26.68
N ASP A 273 -0.28 23.18 -26.60
CA ASP A 273 -0.30 24.49 -27.21
C ASP A 273 0.72 25.45 -26.57
N HIS A 274 1.16 25.11 -25.37
CA HIS A 274 2.15 25.89 -24.61
C HIS A 274 3.57 25.36 -24.73
N LEU A 275 3.79 24.20 -25.41
CA LEU A 275 5.12 23.59 -25.51
C LEU A 275 5.90 24.15 -26.73
N PRO A 276 7.22 24.35 -26.62
CA PRO A 276 8.07 24.67 -27.76
C PRO A 276 8.02 23.59 -28.86
N ASP A 277 8.02 23.99 -30.14
CA ASP A 277 7.98 23.10 -31.30
C ASP A 277 9.07 22.02 -31.26
N ALA A 278 10.30 22.38 -30.83
CA ALA A 278 11.41 21.43 -30.69
C ALA A 278 11.07 20.30 -29.72
N LEU A 279 10.33 20.59 -28.66
CA LEU A 279 9.93 19.60 -27.66
C LEU A 279 8.80 18.71 -28.18
N LEU A 280 7.83 19.28 -28.90
CA LEU A 280 6.78 18.52 -29.57
C LEU A 280 7.36 17.56 -30.63
N ALA A 281 8.35 18.01 -31.41
CA ALA A 281 9.07 17.16 -32.37
C ALA A 281 9.80 16.00 -31.67
N GLU A 282 10.43 16.25 -30.53
CA GLU A 282 11.12 15.19 -29.75
C GLU A 282 10.12 14.17 -29.17
N ILE A 283 8.98 14.62 -28.66
CA ILE A 283 7.90 13.75 -28.19
C ILE A 283 7.42 12.84 -29.32
N ALA A 284 7.15 13.41 -30.51
CA ALA A 284 6.72 12.66 -31.70
C ALA A 284 7.78 11.64 -32.16
N ARG A 285 9.08 12.04 -32.16
CA ARG A 285 10.18 11.15 -32.47
C ARG A 285 10.24 9.95 -31.53
N ARG A 286 10.15 10.16 -30.22
CA ARG A 286 10.12 9.08 -29.21
C ARG A 286 8.93 8.16 -29.37
N ALA A 287 7.77 8.69 -29.71
CA ALA A 287 6.56 7.90 -29.96
C ALA A 287 6.71 6.96 -31.15
N THR A 288 7.46 7.34 -32.17
CA THR A 288 7.75 6.48 -33.33
C THR A 288 8.86 5.47 -33.07
N GLU A 289 9.90 5.86 -32.34
CA GLU A 289 11.07 5.01 -32.11
C GLU A 289 10.84 3.90 -31.10
N VAL A 290 9.94 4.06 -30.13
CA VAL A 290 9.72 3.08 -29.06
C VAL A 290 9.33 1.69 -29.57
N TRP A 291 8.77 1.62 -30.77
CA TRP A 291 8.34 0.36 -31.40
C TRP A 291 9.45 -0.36 -32.19
N GLN A 292 10.58 0.34 -32.48
CA GLN A 292 11.68 -0.16 -33.29
C GLN A 292 12.77 -0.93 -32.53
N PRO A 293 13.04 -0.73 -31.23
CA PRO A 293 14.14 -1.39 -30.56
C PRO A 293 14.03 -2.90 -30.60
N LEU A 294 15.03 -3.53 -31.21
CA LEU A 294 15.29 -4.96 -31.06
C LEU A 294 16.17 -5.14 -29.81
N PRO A 295 15.98 -6.23 -29.05
CA PRO A 295 16.82 -6.49 -27.88
C PRO A 295 18.28 -6.66 -28.32
N GLN A 296 19.11 -5.72 -27.96
CA GLN A 296 20.55 -5.81 -28.12
C GLN A 296 21.18 -6.13 -26.77
N ARG A 297 22.08 -7.12 -26.75
CA ARG A 297 22.79 -7.52 -25.55
C ARG A 297 24.28 -7.38 -25.76
N LEU A 298 24.96 -6.69 -24.86
CA LEU A 298 26.41 -6.59 -24.86
C LEU A 298 27.00 -7.98 -24.56
N PRO A 299 28.08 -8.39 -25.26
CA PRO A 299 28.77 -9.64 -24.99
C PRO A 299 29.40 -9.61 -23.59
N ALA A 300 29.60 -10.78 -23.00
CA ALA A 300 30.38 -10.89 -21.78
C ALA A 300 31.80 -10.36 -22.00
N PRO A 301 32.43 -9.71 -21.01
CA PRO A 301 33.83 -9.36 -21.09
C PRO A 301 34.64 -10.63 -21.40
N PRO A 302 35.70 -10.56 -22.23
CA PRO A 302 36.55 -11.73 -22.45
C PRO A 302 37.08 -12.22 -21.11
N GLU A 303 36.90 -13.49 -20.84
CA GLU A 303 37.55 -14.14 -19.70
C GLU A 303 39.06 -13.96 -19.87
N THR A 304 39.69 -13.15 -19.04
CA THR A 304 41.13 -13.17 -18.91
C THR A 304 41.48 -14.54 -18.38
N ASP A 305 42.15 -15.34 -19.23
CA ASP A 305 42.63 -16.68 -18.91
C ASP A 305 43.19 -16.75 -17.51
N ARG A 306 42.43 -17.30 -16.57
CA ARG A 306 42.99 -17.93 -15.39
C ARG A 306 43.56 -19.26 -15.87
N ALA A 307 44.83 -19.17 -16.31
CA ALA A 307 45.62 -20.35 -16.57
C ALA A 307 45.47 -21.34 -15.44
N ALA A 308 45.04 -22.53 -15.78
CA ALA A 308 44.98 -23.70 -14.96
C ALA A 308 46.38 -23.87 -14.30
N SER A 309 46.45 -23.74 -12.99
CA SER A 309 47.58 -24.18 -12.21
C SER A 309 47.21 -25.50 -11.59
N GLU A 310 47.80 -26.58 -12.14
CA GLU A 310 47.83 -27.89 -11.52
C GLU A 310 48.54 -27.81 -10.14
N PRO A 311 48.26 -28.72 -9.19
CA PRO A 311 48.83 -28.72 -7.86
C PRO A 311 50.19 -29.40 -7.85
N GLY A 312 51.24 -28.58 -7.91
CA GLY A 312 52.62 -29.01 -7.67
C GLY A 312 53.25 -28.18 -6.57
N GLY A 313 53.54 -28.82 -5.45
CA GLY A 313 54.07 -28.19 -4.24
C GLY A 313 55.42 -27.47 -4.45
N GLY A 314 55.50 -26.29 -3.83
CA GLY A 314 56.74 -25.51 -3.75
C GLY A 314 56.48 -24.15 -3.13
N THR A 315 56.71 -24.02 -1.86
CA THR A 315 56.75 -22.78 -1.08
C THR A 315 57.78 -21.80 -1.68
N THR A 316 57.33 -20.73 -2.30
CA THR A 316 58.16 -19.54 -2.53
C THR A 316 57.38 -18.30 -2.13
N THR A 317 57.75 -17.78 -0.98
CA THR A 317 57.36 -16.48 -0.46
C THR A 317 57.87 -15.38 -1.36
N VAL A 318 57.02 -14.71 -2.13
CA VAL A 318 57.35 -13.48 -2.82
C VAL A 318 57.20 -12.32 -1.85
N ALA A 319 58.30 -11.84 -1.33
CA ALA A 319 58.38 -10.63 -0.52
C ALA A 319 58.05 -9.38 -1.38
N LEU A 320 56.84 -8.82 -1.21
CA LEU A 320 56.50 -7.50 -1.76
C LEU A 320 57.31 -6.43 -1.03
N SER A 321 58.23 -5.82 -1.77
CA SER A 321 59.12 -4.76 -1.32
C SER A 321 58.34 -3.55 -0.75
N ARG A 322 58.57 -3.26 0.53
CA ARG A 322 58.00 -2.12 1.29
C ARG A 322 58.34 -0.73 0.74
N ARG A 323 59.05 -0.63 -0.36
CA ARG A 323 59.47 0.67 -0.95
C ARG A 323 58.49 1.33 -1.90
N ARG A 324 57.42 0.64 -2.37
CA ARG A 324 56.42 1.25 -3.27
C ARG A 324 55.14 1.73 -2.56
N LEU A 325 55.01 1.49 -1.25
CA LEU A 325 53.84 1.94 -0.48
C LEU A 325 54.05 3.29 0.21
N LEU A 326 55.26 3.86 0.17
CA LEU A 326 55.61 5.09 0.91
C LEU A 326 55.63 6.37 0.05
N THR A 327 55.26 6.31 -1.24
CA THR A 327 55.23 7.47 -2.13
C THR A 327 53.83 8.02 -2.43
N ILE A 328 52.75 7.45 -1.85
CA ILE A 328 51.38 7.97 -2.08
C ILE A 328 50.72 8.51 -0.79
N THR A 329 51.37 8.43 0.38
CA THR A 329 50.77 8.88 1.65
C THR A 329 51.63 9.95 2.38
N GLY A 330 52.29 10.82 1.62
CA GLY A 330 53.16 11.87 2.16
C GLY A 330 52.49 13.25 2.32
N GLY A 331 51.18 13.37 2.49
CA GLY A 331 50.54 14.69 2.52
C GLY A 331 49.46 14.93 3.59
N SER A 332 49.08 13.96 4.40
CA SER A 332 47.84 14.11 5.22
C SER A 332 47.95 13.66 6.69
N VAL A 333 49.14 13.48 7.26
CA VAL A 333 49.30 12.95 8.62
C VAL A 333 49.68 13.98 9.68
N LEU A 334 49.89 15.23 9.35
CA LEU A 334 50.25 16.28 10.34
C LEU A 334 49.05 17.04 10.94
N GLY A 335 47.82 16.80 10.48
CA GLY A 335 46.61 17.42 11.03
C GLY A 335 45.86 16.61 12.07
N ALA A 336 46.10 15.29 12.17
CA ALA A 336 45.27 14.37 12.99
C ALA A 336 45.83 14.08 14.40
N VAL A 337 47.05 14.53 14.72
CA VAL A 337 47.67 14.24 16.03
C VAL A 337 47.32 15.27 17.10
N ALA A 338 46.87 16.46 16.73
CA ALA A 338 46.49 17.50 17.68
C ALA A 338 45.05 17.40 18.20
N ALA A 339 44.17 16.65 17.51
CA ALA A 339 42.78 16.44 17.92
C ALA A 339 42.54 15.15 18.72
N GLY A 340 43.49 14.20 18.74
CA GLY A 340 43.35 12.91 19.41
C GLY A 340 43.68 12.91 20.89
N ALA A 341 44.38 13.91 21.43
CA ALA A 341 44.80 13.93 22.83
C ALA A 341 43.73 14.54 23.79
N GLY A 342 42.76 15.25 23.26
CA GLY A 342 41.69 15.87 24.07
C GLY A 342 40.51 14.94 24.39
N THR A 343 40.27 13.94 23.57
CA THR A 343 39.09 13.05 23.72
C THR A 343 39.38 11.81 24.57
N TRP A 344 40.62 11.42 24.75
CA TRP A 344 41.03 10.29 25.61
C TRP A 344 40.98 10.60 27.10
N ALA A 345 41.08 11.84 27.51
CA ALA A 345 40.98 12.23 28.92
C ALA A 345 39.52 12.32 29.43
N TRP A 346 38.52 12.27 28.55
CA TRP A 346 37.11 12.35 28.90
C TRP A 346 36.40 10.98 28.91
N LEU A 347 37.01 9.93 28.33
CA LEU A 347 36.47 8.58 28.22
C LEU A 347 36.95 7.60 29.30
N GLY A 348 37.69 8.08 30.29
CA GLY A 348 38.35 7.24 31.32
C GLY A 348 37.75 7.31 32.70
N ARG A 349 36.44 7.55 32.86
CA ARG A 349 35.78 7.40 34.16
C ARG A 349 34.34 6.92 33.94
N ASP A 350 34.08 5.79 34.57
CA ASP A 350 32.84 5.08 34.86
C ASP A 350 32.65 3.80 34.05
N GLU A 351 32.77 2.69 34.76
CA GLU A 351 32.31 1.39 34.32
C GLU A 351 30.82 1.45 34.03
N PRO A 352 30.34 0.95 32.86
CA PRO A 352 28.91 0.91 32.58
C PRO A 352 28.28 -0.14 33.50
N ALA A 353 27.31 0.32 34.28
CA ALA A 353 26.38 -0.56 34.99
C ALA A 353 25.69 -1.52 34.00
N PRO A 354 25.32 -2.74 34.41
CA PRO A 354 24.74 -3.72 33.52
C PRO A 354 23.46 -3.17 32.90
N TYR A 355 23.41 -3.21 31.57
CA TYR A 355 22.30 -2.76 30.72
C TYR A 355 21.00 -3.47 31.12
N LYS A 356 20.16 -2.82 31.91
CA LYS A 356 18.76 -3.19 32.07
C LYS A 356 18.05 -2.81 30.77
N LYS A 357 17.59 -3.81 30.01
CA LYS A 357 16.64 -3.62 28.92
C LYS A 357 15.58 -2.62 29.40
N PRO A 358 15.39 -1.49 28.71
CA PRO A 358 14.23 -0.64 29.02
C PRO A 358 12.99 -1.49 28.75
N ALA A 359 12.12 -1.61 29.74
CA ALA A 359 10.74 -2.00 29.48
C ALA A 359 10.26 -1.04 28.39
N LEU A 360 9.78 -1.57 27.28
CA LEU A 360 9.06 -0.80 26.28
C LEU A 360 7.86 -0.17 26.99
N GLY A 361 8.07 1.01 27.52
CA GLY A 361 6.97 1.88 27.91
C GLY A 361 6.14 2.12 26.64
N PRO A 362 4.83 2.39 26.77
CA PRO A 362 4.00 2.70 25.62
C PRO A 362 4.71 3.82 24.85
N SER A 363 5.14 3.52 23.62
CA SER A 363 5.70 4.50 22.69
C SER A 363 4.74 5.68 22.69
N GLY A 364 5.23 6.87 23.05
CA GLY A 364 4.43 8.07 23.23
C GLY A 364 3.49 8.22 22.04
N GLY A 365 2.19 8.02 22.28
CA GLY A 365 1.17 8.08 21.28
C GLY A 365 1.17 9.47 20.67
N ALA A 366 1.36 9.54 19.37
CA ALA A 366 1.07 10.74 18.62
C ALA A 366 -0.36 11.17 19.03
N GLN A 367 -0.51 12.37 19.59
CA GLN A 367 -1.83 12.87 19.94
C GLN A 367 -2.67 12.90 18.66
N PRO A 368 -3.90 12.35 18.69
CA PRO A 368 -4.76 12.30 17.52
C PRO A 368 -5.02 13.73 17.03
N ARG A 369 -4.56 14.02 15.81
CA ARG A 369 -4.82 15.32 15.16
C ARG A 369 -6.20 15.29 14.54
N ARG A 370 -7.05 16.27 14.83
CA ARG A 370 -8.31 16.50 14.11
C ARG A 370 -7.99 16.92 12.69
N LYS A 371 -8.35 16.11 11.72
CA LYS A 371 -8.31 16.43 10.29
C LYS A 371 -9.66 16.07 9.69
N ASN A 372 -10.32 17.01 9.03
CA ASN A 372 -11.57 16.81 8.28
C ASN A 372 -12.63 15.96 9.01
N ASP A 373 -13.61 16.51 9.68
CA ASP A 373 -14.77 15.79 10.27
C ASP A 373 -14.47 14.57 11.17
N SER A 374 -13.26 14.02 11.18
CA SER A 374 -12.89 12.91 12.04
C SER A 374 -12.68 13.35 13.48
N THR A 375 -13.10 12.53 14.44
CA THR A 375 -12.84 12.76 15.87
C THR A 375 -11.37 12.52 16.19
N TRP A 376 -10.77 11.54 15.55
CA TRP A 376 -9.35 11.23 15.56
C TRP A 376 -8.96 10.46 14.31
N GLN A 377 -7.67 10.51 13.95
CA GLN A 377 -7.06 9.74 12.89
C GLN A 377 -5.65 9.35 13.32
N ILE A 378 -5.29 8.10 13.05
CA ILE A 378 -3.95 7.57 13.30
C ILE A 378 -3.40 6.91 12.05
N GLN A 379 -2.10 6.98 11.89
CA GLN A 379 -1.42 6.25 10.83
C GLN A 379 -1.22 4.79 11.27
N VAL A 380 -1.64 3.86 10.44
CA VAL A 380 -1.44 2.44 10.64
C VAL A 380 -0.63 1.89 9.47
N SER A 381 0.43 1.18 9.78
CA SER A 381 1.22 0.51 8.75
C SER A 381 0.50 -0.78 8.35
N ASN A 382 -0.28 -0.72 7.28
CA ASN A 382 -0.82 -1.93 6.66
C ASN A 382 0.25 -2.54 5.74
N SER A 383 1.24 -3.19 6.33
CA SER A 383 2.31 -3.80 5.55
C SER A 383 1.94 -5.17 4.99
N LEU A 384 0.73 -5.66 5.21
CA LEU A 384 0.39 -7.04 4.92
C LEU A 384 -0.70 -7.16 3.83
N TYR A 385 -0.29 -7.46 2.64
CA TYR A 385 -0.73 -8.57 1.78
C TYR A 385 -1.96 -8.41 0.90
N ASP A 386 -2.86 -7.47 1.12
CA ASP A 386 -4.07 -7.36 0.31
C ASP A 386 -4.28 -5.93 -0.19
N THR A 387 -4.69 -5.82 -1.44
CA THR A 387 -5.14 -4.58 -2.07
C THR A 387 -6.38 -3.98 -1.38
N VAL A 388 -7.01 -4.75 -0.49
CA VAL A 388 -8.19 -4.37 0.28
C VAL A 388 -7.85 -4.47 1.77
N PRO A 389 -8.13 -3.43 2.59
CA PRO A 389 -7.92 -3.50 4.03
C PRO A 389 -8.67 -4.68 4.67
N PRO A 390 -8.11 -5.31 5.71
CA PRO A 390 -8.76 -6.39 6.42
C PRO A 390 -10.07 -5.92 7.06
N VAL A 391 -11.01 -6.84 7.25
CA VAL A 391 -12.18 -6.56 8.09
C VAL A 391 -11.71 -6.44 9.54
N PRO A 392 -11.92 -5.29 10.18
CA PRO A 392 -11.56 -5.16 11.58
C PRO A 392 -12.39 -6.08 12.48
N LEU A 393 -11.76 -6.65 13.50
CA LEU A 393 -12.41 -7.47 14.51
C LEU A 393 -12.87 -6.58 15.67
N VAL A 394 -14.11 -6.74 16.09
CA VAL A 394 -14.66 -6.04 17.26
C VAL A 394 -14.81 -7.04 18.38
N ALA A 395 -14.12 -6.84 19.50
CA ALA A 395 -14.20 -7.71 20.66
C ALA A 395 -13.85 -6.94 21.95
N GLY A 396 -14.55 -7.18 23.05
CA GLY A 396 -14.27 -6.59 24.37
C GLY A 396 -14.27 -5.05 24.37
N GLY A 397 -15.02 -4.41 23.45
CA GLY A 397 -15.06 -2.96 23.30
C GLY A 397 -13.83 -2.37 22.61
N LEU A 398 -12.95 -3.20 22.07
CA LEU A 398 -11.80 -2.81 21.27
C LEU A 398 -12.04 -3.11 19.79
N VAL A 399 -11.33 -2.40 18.93
CA VAL A 399 -11.23 -2.68 17.51
C VAL A 399 -9.83 -3.17 17.21
N SER A 400 -9.75 -4.35 16.62
CA SER A 400 -8.47 -5.00 16.33
C SER A 400 -8.37 -5.38 14.86
N PHE A 401 -7.19 -5.28 14.30
CA PHE A 401 -6.89 -5.78 12.95
C PHE A 401 -5.38 -6.04 12.83
N VAL A 402 -5.04 -6.84 11.84
CA VAL A 402 -3.64 -7.12 11.51
C VAL A 402 -3.07 -5.92 10.75
N ALA A 403 -2.05 -5.29 11.32
CA ALA A 403 -1.35 -4.16 10.74
C ALA A 403 0.16 -4.28 10.95
N GLY A 404 0.93 -4.07 9.91
CA GLY A 404 2.38 -4.23 9.98
C GLY A 404 2.78 -5.67 10.32
N ASN A 405 3.42 -5.86 11.46
CA ASN A 405 4.00 -7.14 11.85
C ASN A 405 3.14 -7.93 12.86
N GLY A 406 1.86 -7.58 13.02
CA GLY A 406 1.03 -8.31 13.98
C GLY A 406 -0.35 -7.73 14.21
N LEU A 407 -1.09 -8.36 15.11
CA LEU A 407 -2.42 -7.93 15.54
C LEU A 407 -2.29 -6.71 16.47
N ARG A 408 -3.07 -5.67 16.21
CA ARG A 408 -3.13 -4.47 17.07
C ARG A 408 -4.55 -4.20 17.49
N ALA A 409 -4.73 -3.74 18.73
CA ALA A 409 -6.02 -3.32 19.25
C ALA A 409 -6.01 -1.84 19.60
N PHE A 410 -7.10 -1.18 19.28
CA PHE A 410 -7.30 0.25 19.44
C PHE A 410 -8.54 0.53 20.27
N ASP A 411 -8.48 1.57 21.07
CA ASP A 411 -9.66 2.15 21.69
C ASP A 411 -10.45 2.93 20.63
N PRO A 412 -11.68 2.55 20.31
CA PRO A 412 -12.45 3.19 19.23
C PRO A 412 -12.85 4.65 19.54
N LYS A 413 -12.84 5.09 20.80
CA LYS A 413 -13.15 6.48 21.17
C LYS A 413 -11.96 7.41 20.97
N THR A 414 -10.75 6.93 21.29
CA THR A 414 -9.55 7.78 21.36
C THR A 414 -8.54 7.50 20.26
N GLY A 415 -8.62 6.36 19.57
CA GLY A 415 -7.61 5.91 18.61
C GLY A 415 -6.31 5.41 19.28
N SER A 416 -6.24 5.39 20.61
CA SER A 416 -5.03 4.94 21.30
C SER A 416 -4.83 3.44 21.14
N VAL A 417 -3.59 3.03 20.81
CA VAL A 417 -3.20 1.62 20.81
C VAL A 417 -3.25 1.09 22.23
N LYS A 418 -4.04 0.05 22.45
CA LYS A 418 -4.10 -0.63 23.75
C LYS A 418 -3.00 -1.66 23.90
N TRP A 419 -2.77 -2.42 22.84
CA TRP A 419 -1.69 -3.37 22.75
C TRP A 419 -1.36 -3.68 21.27
N ALA A 420 -0.19 -4.24 21.03
CA ALA A 420 0.25 -4.76 19.76
C ALA A 420 0.98 -6.09 19.97
N SER A 421 0.59 -7.13 19.24
CA SER A 421 1.32 -8.39 19.25
C SER A 421 2.59 -8.26 18.39
N GLY A 422 3.70 -8.85 18.85
CA GLY A 422 4.97 -8.81 18.12
C GLY A 422 5.16 -9.94 17.09
N TYR A 423 4.12 -10.71 16.81
CA TYR A 423 4.21 -11.88 15.93
C TYR A 423 3.72 -11.53 14.51
N HIS A 424 4.30 -12.20 13.51
CA HIS A 424 3.90 -12.11 12.10
C HIS A 424 2.56 -12.83 11.89
N GLU A 425 1.47 -12.16 12.21
CA GLU A 425 0.13 -12.68 11.99
C GLU A 425 -0.40 -12.30 10.60
N ARG A 426 -1.23 -13.16 10.03
CA ARG A 426 -1.96 -12.90 8.79
C ARG A 426 -3.43 -12.66 9.11
N THR A 427 -4.09 -11.84 8.31
CA THR A 427 -5.53 -11.57 8.46
C THR A 427 -6.39 -12.82 8.43
N SER A 428 -5.97 -13.81 7.64
CA SER A 428 -6.63 -15.12 7.56
C SER A 428 -6.45 -16.02 8.79
N GLN A 429 -5.65 -15.60 9.77
CA GLN A 429 -5.31 -16.41 10.95
C GLN A 429 -5.93 -15.87 12.24
N THR A 430 -6.86 -14.93 12.14
CA THR A 430 -7.57 -14.34 13.29
C THR A 430 -9.07 -14.23 13.03
N VAL A 431 -9.90 -14.55 14.02
CA VAL A 431 -11.36 -14.39 13.98
C VAL A 431 -11.88 -13.91 15.33
N ALA A 432 -13.04 -13.27 15.33
CA ALA A 432 -13.73 -12.87 16.55
C ALA A 432 -15.01 -13.70 16.77
N ASP A 433 -15.32 -13.99 18.03
CA ASP A 433 -16.56 -14.58 18.50
C ASP A 433 -17.06 -13.79 19.72
N GLY A 434 -18.05 -12.94 19.53
CA GLY A 434 -18.51 -12.01 20.57
C GLY A 434 -17.36 -11.16 21.13
N ASP A 435 -17.09 -11.28 22.42
CA ASP A 435 -16.02 -10.57 23.09
C ASP A 435 -14.69 -11.33 23.13
N ARG A 436 -14.48 -12.32 22.25
CA ARG A 436 -13.24 -13.11 22.16
C ARG A 436 -12.60 -12.99 20.79
N ILE A 437 -11.27 -12.97 20.76
CA ILE A 437 -10.48 -13.10 19.53
C ILE A 437 -9.72 -14.42 19.60
N HIS A 438 -9.79 -15.20 18.54
CA HIS A 438 -9.04 -16.43 18.37
C HIS A 438 -8.00 -16.28 17.27
N ARG A 439 -6.86 -16.94 17.42
CA ARG A 439 -5.79 -16.94 16.43
C ARG A 439 -5.15 -18.33 16.28
N LEU A 440 -4.55 -18.58 15.13
CA LEU A 440 -3.56 -19.62 14.98
C LEU A 440 -2.29 -19.18 15.71
N ALA A 441 -1.75 -20.01 16.59
CA ALA A 441 -0.59 -19.67 17.39
C ALA A 441 0.61 -20.51 16.93
N ASP A 442 1.77 -19.84 16.79
CA ASP A 442 3.05 -20.49 16.68
C ASP A 442 3.64 -20.61 18.09
N MET A 443 3.84 -21.83 18.55
CA MET A 443 4.40 -22.11 19.87
C MET A 443 5.89 -22.45 19.81
N GLY A 444 6.54 -22.28 18.65
CA GLY A 444 7.97 -22.50 18.48
C GLY A 444 8.44 -23.96 18.66
N GLU A 445 7.52 -24.93 18.64
CA GLU A 445 7.84 -26.34 18.85
C GLU A 445 8.25 -27.08 17.56
N GLY A 446 8.18 -26.40 16.40
CA GLY A 446 8.49 -27.02 15.10
C GLY A 446 9.99 -27.24 14.88
N LYS A 447 10.39 -28.48 14.57
CA LYS A 447 11.70 -28.80 13.98
C LYS A 447 11.50 -29.03 12.47
N ASP A 448 12.35 -28.46 11.65
CA ASP A 448 12.35 -28.63 10.18
C ASP A 448 11.07 -28.13 9.48
N GLY A 449 10.45 -27.04 9.98
CA GLY A 449 9.25 -26.44 9.36
C GLY A 449 7.99 -27.32 9.47
N ARG A 450 7.89 -28.11 10.52
CA ARG A 450 6.72 -28.96 10.84
C ARG A 450 6.42 -28.90 12.32
N GLY A 451 5.62 -27.90 12.70
CA GLY A 451 5.05 -27.79 14.04
C GLY A 451 3.59 -28.21 14.08
N PRO A 452 3.06 -28.65 15.23
CA PRO A 452 1.61 -28.90 15.37
C PRO A 452 0.82 -27.62 15.19
N LEU A 453 -0.43 -27.76 14.76
CA LEU A 453 -1.36 -26.64 14.65
C LEU A 453 -1.94 -26.29 16.01
N PHE A 454 -1.76 -25.05 16.45
CA PHE A 454 -2.34 -24.54 17.70
C PHE A 454 -3.42 -23.50 17.42
N ILE A 455 -4.47 -23.50 18.24
CA ILE A 455 -5.47 -22.45 18.28
C ILE A 455 -5.52 -21.90 19.70
N ALA A 456 -5.39 -20.58 19.82
CA ALA A 456 -5.40 -19.87 21.09
C ALA A 456 -6.41 -18.73 21.12
N THR A 457 -6.86 -18.37 22.32
CA THR A 457 -7.62 -17.13 22.54
C THR A 457 -6.66 -16.01 22.93
N VAL A 458 -6.86 -14.83 22.37
CA VAL A 458 -6.08 -13.63 22.66
C VAL A 458 -6.56 -13.02 23.98
N ASP A 459 -5.64 -12.66 24.86
CA ASP A 459 -5.94 -11.84 26.01
C ASP A 459 -6.16 -10.40 25.58
N LEU A 460 -7.38 -9.88 25.74
CA LEU A 460 -7.72 -8.53 25.28
C LEU A 460 -7.08 -7.41 26.10
N ALA A 461 -6.47 -7.72 27.23
CA ALA A 461 -5.73 -6.74 28.02
C ALA A 461 -4.29 -6.56 27.54
N THR A 462 -3.66 -7.63 27.07
CA THR A 462 -2.22 -7.67 26.71
C THR A 462 -1.95 -7.91 25.24
N GLY A 463 -2.90 -8.50 24.51
CA GLY A 463 -2.70 -8.94 23.11
C GLY A 463 -1.94 -10.25 22.97
N GLU A 464 -1.54 -10.86 24.07
CA GLU A 464 -0.83 -12.13 24.05
C GLU A 464 -1.79 -13.31 23.87
N ALA A 465 -1.28 -14.40 23.28
CA ALA A 465 -2.03 -15.64 23.25
C ALA A 465 -2.12 -16.21 24.68
N ARG A 466 -3.34 -16.38 25.17
CA ARG A 466 -3.56 -17.22 26.35
C ARG A 466 -3.16 -18.65 25.99
N LYS A 467 -3.09 -19.53 26.99
CA LYS A 467 -2.86 -20.96 26.76
C LYS A 467 -3.72 -21.46 25.59
N SER A 468 -3.10 -22.13 24.62
CA SER A 468 -3.83 -22.73 23.50
C SER A 468 -4.92 -23.66 24.03
N PHE A 469 -6.12 -23.58 23.46
CA PHE A 469 -7.21 -24.46 23.80
C PHE A 469 -7.28 -25.70 22.91
N ALA A 470 -6.62 -25.68 21.74
CA ALA A 470 -6.57 -26.81 20.82
C ALA A 470 -5.18 -27.01 20.25
N ARG A 471 -4.78 -28.28 20.11
CA ARG A 471 -3.51 -28.72 19.51
C ARG A 471 -3.77 -29.94 18.64
N PHE A 472 -3.30 -29.89 17.39
CA PHE A 472 -3.45 -30.97 16.42
C PHE A 472 -2.12 -31.34 15.80
N GLU A 473 -1.62 -32.53 16.15
CA GLU A 473 -0.35 -33.08 15.66
C GLU A 473 -0.43 -33.48 14.18
N GLU A 474 -1.63 -33.84 13.71
CA GLU A 474 -1.86 -34.25 12.32
C GLU A 474 -1.80 -33.13 11.30
N PHE A 475 -1.87 -31.86 11.73
CA PHE A 475 -1.79 -30.70 10.85
C PHE A 475 -0.49 -29.92 11.08
N ASN A 476 0.03 -29.35 10.02
CA ASN A 476 1.24 -28.53 10.09
C ASN A 476 0.87 -27.06 10.34
N GLY A 477 1.15 -26.56 11.55
CA GLY A 477 0.91 -25.18 11.97
C GLY A 477 1.74 -24.14 11.21
N ASP A 478 2.92 -24.54 10.69
CA ASP A 478 3.82 -23.64 9.95
C ASP A 478 3.33 -23.35 8.53
N ILE A 479 2.28 -24.03 8.05
CA ILE A 479 1.71 -23.74 6.72
C ILE A 479 1.00 -22.40 6.75
N ALA A 480 1.57 -21.46 6.01
CA ALA A 480 1.10 -20.08 5.93
C ALA A 480 -0.31 -19.93 5.32
N GLN A 481 -0.80 -20.93 4.60
CA GLN A 481 -2.11 -20.97 3.96
C GLN A 481 -3.21 -21.56 4.86
N ASN A 482 -2.91 -21.94 6.10
CA ASN A 482 -3.93 -22.27 7.10
C ASN A 482 -4.82 -21.04 7.33
N GLN A 483 -6.14 -21.23 7.44
CA GLN A 483 -7.10 -20.14 7.63
C GLN A 483 -7.99 -20.39 8.83
N LEU A 484 -8.13 -19.39 9.71
CA LEU A 484 -9.34 -19.27 10.52
C LEU A 484 -10.42 -18.58 9.68
N LEU A 485 -11.59 -19.17 9.56
CA LEU A 485 -12.64 -18.72 8.65
C LEU A 485 -13.67 -17.84 9.36
N CYS A 486 -14.24 -18.34 10.43
CA CYS A 486 -15.17 -17.63 11.31
C CYS A 486 -15.26 -18.36 12.66
N ALA A 487 -15.87 -17.70 13.63
CA ALA A 487 -16.24 -18.32 14.90
C ALA A 487 -17.66 -17.89 15.27
N ALA A 488 -18.45 -18.80 15.82
CA ALA A 488 -19.79 -18.56 16.29
C ALA A 488 -20.17 -19.61 17.35
N ASP A 489 -20.90 -19.20 18.36
CA ASP A 489 -21.48 -20.07 19.40
C ASP A 489 -20.42 -20.97 20.07
N GLY A 490 -19.21 -20.45 20.29
CA GLY A 490 -18.11 -21.20 20.90
C GLY A 490 -17.49 -22.27 20.01
N VAL A 491 -17.70 -22.21 18.69
CA VAL A 491 -17.09 -23.07 17.69
C VAL A 491 -16.25 -22.24 16.73
N VAL A 492 -15.02 -22.67 16.47
CA VAL A 492 -14.12 -22.09 15.48
C VAL A 492 -14.10 -22.98 14.24
N TYR A 493 -14.27 -22.36 13.06
CA TYR A 493 -14.18 -23.01 11.75
C TYR A 493 -12.89 -22.60 11.06
N LEU A 494 -12.14 -23.59 10.56
CA LEU A 494 -10.82 -23.35 9.97
C LEU A 494 -10.49 -24.32 8.84
N THR A 495 -9.54 -23.93 8.00
CA THR A 495 -8.85 -24.86 7.11
C THR A 495 -7.44 -25.12 7.60
N ALA A 496 -7.02 -26.37 7.56
CA ALA A 496 -5.69 -26.80 7.97
C ALA A 496 -5.07 -27.78 6.97
N GLY A 497 -3.79 -27.59 6.72
CA GLY A 497 -3.00 -28.39 5.79
C GLY A 497 -2.08 -29.39 6.50
N GLN A 498 -1.83 -30.50 5.81
CA GLN A 498 -0.79 -31.46 6.14
C GLN A 498 0.28 -31.44 5.06
N GLY A 499 1.53 -31.70 5.38
CA GLY A 499 2.63 -31.68 4.42
C GLY A 499 3.64 -30.59 4.71
N LYS A 500 4.45 -30.22 3.71
CA LYS A 500 5.50 -29.23 3.86
C LYS A 500 4.94 -27.80 3.79
N SER A 501 5.53 -26.90 4.56
CA SER A 501 5.31 -25.46 4.44
C SER A 501 6.05 -24.90 3.22
N SER A 502 5.51 -23.84 2.59
CA SER A 502 6.13 -23.12 1.50
C SER A 502 5.79 -21.63 1.60
N SER A 503 6.77 -20.77 1.35
CA SER A 503 6.58 -19.32 1.20
C SER A 503 5.92 -18.94 -0.12
N ASP A 504 5.99 -19.80 -1.14
CA ASP A 504 5.58 -19.51 -2.51
C ASP A 504 4.10 -19.81 -2.79
N GLY A 505 3.36 -20.27 -1.79
CA GLY A 505 1.95 -20.63 -1.92
C GLY A 505 1.69 -22.11 -1.58
N PHE A 506 0.63 -22.67 -2.13
CA PHE A 506 0.29 -24.07 -1.93
C PHE A 506 1.33 -25.00 -2.57
N VAL A 507 1.50 -26.20 -2.00
CA VAL A 507 2.32 -27.27 -2.56
C VAL A 507 1.38 -28.42 -2.95
N GLY A 508 1.56 -28.95 -4.15
CA GLY A 508 0.63 -29.91 -4.76
C GLY A 508 0.47 -31.23 -3.98
N ASP A 509 1.43 -31.60 -3.12
CA ASP A 509 1.39 -32.78 -2.25
C ASP A 509 0.71 -32.52 -0.91
N GLN A 510 0.29 -31.28 -0.60
CA GLN A 510 -0.44 -30.96 0.62
C GLN A 510 -1.86 -31.53 0.58
N SER A 511 -2.31 -32.10 1.69
CA SER A 511 -3.70 -32.45 1.88
C SER A 511 -4.37 -31.44 2.82
N TRP A 512 -5.63 -31.11 2.53
CA TRP A 512 -6.35 -30.04 3.21
C TRP A 512 -7.66 -30.53 3.81
N SER A 513 -7.97 -29.98 4.97
CA SER A 513 -9.23 -30.28 5.68
C SER A 513 -9.90 -28.98 6.15
N LEU A 514 -11.24 -28.98 6.09
CA LEU A 514 -12.10 -28.02 6.78
C LEU A 514 -12.48 -28.64 8.13
N LEU A 515 -12.36 -27.87 9.19
CA LEU A 515 -12.53 -28.34 10.58
C LEU A 515 -13.49 -27.44 11.34
N ALA A 516 -14.22 -28.04 12.30
CA ALA A 516 -14.87 -27.31 13.38
C ALA A 516 -14.31 -27.77 14.72
N VAL A 517 -13.99 -26.80 15.58
CA VAL A 517 -13.32 -27.03 16.88
C VAL A 517 -14.04 -26.24 17.97
N THR A 518 -14.41 -26.89 19.07
CA THR A 518 -15.00 -26.20 20.22
C THR A 518 -13.95 -25.41 20.99
N VAL A 519 -14.26 -24.16 21.35
CA VAL A 519 -13.35 -23.29 22.09
C VAL A 519 -13.11 -23.81 23.52
N ASP A 520 -14.17 -24.26 24.21
CA ASP A 520 -14.09 -24.62 25.62
C ASP A 520 -13.28 -25.88 25.89
N SER A 521 -13.35 -26.88 25.00
CA SER A 521 -12.67 -28.16 25.18
C SER A 521 -11.52 -28.41 24.20
N GLY A 522 -11.38 -27.58 23.15
CA GLY A 522 -10.41 -27.79 22.08
C GLY A 522 -10.66 -29.04 21.24
N ARG A 523 -11.85 -29.65 21.40
CA ARG A 523 -12.20 -30.89 20.70
C ARG A 523 -12.63 -30.61 19.27
N LYS A 524 -12.08 -31.36 18.33
CA LYS A 524 -12.53 -31.38 16.94
C LYS A 524 -13.91 -32.00 16.88
N LEU A 525 -14.91 -31.25 16.43
CA LEU A 525 -16.27 -31.72 16.24
C LEU A 525 -16.38 -32.59 14.99
N TRP A 526 -15.84 -32.08 13.90
CA TRP A 526 -15.79 -32.79 12.63
C TRP A 526 -14.61 -32.31 11.77
N SER A 527 -14.30 -33.06 10.71
CA SER A 527 -13.29 -32.79 9.71
C SER A 527 -13.76 -33.23 8.34
N GLN A 528 -13.74 -32.35 7.36
CA GLN A 528 -14.11 -32.62 5.98
C GLN A 528 -12.92 -32.36 5.06
N ARG A 529 -12.58 -33.35 4.22
CA ARG A 529 -11.48 -33.22 3.27
C ARG A 529 -11.81 -32.19 2.19
N LEU A 530 -10.84 -31.32 1.89
CA LEU A 530 -10.93 -30.36 0.81
C LEU A 530 -10.10 -30.82 -0.40
N PRO A 531 -10.47 -30.40 -1.63
CA PRO A 531 -9.64 -30.59 -2.81
C PRO A 531 -8.26 -29.96 -2.60
N SER A 532 -7.23 -30.59 -3.14
CA SER A 532 -5.88 -30.01 -3.20
C SER A 532 -5.88 -28.75 -4.07
N ARG A 533 -5.02 -27.80 -3.75
CA ARG A 533 -4.77 -26.62 -4.57
C ARG A 533 -3.61 -26.88 -5.53
N PRO A 534 -3.62 -26.26 -6.73
CA PRO A 534 -2.48 -26.32 -7.65
C PRO A 534 -1.21 -25.80 -6.98
N ASP A 535 -0.10 -26.33 -7.43
CA ASP A 535 1.23 -25.89 -6.99
C ASP A 535 1.41 -24.38 -7.20
N LYS A 536 1.97 -23.70 -6.21
CA LYS A 536 2.16 -22.24 -6.19
C LYS A 536 0.87 -21.40 -6.29
N ALA A 537 -0.31 -21.99 -6.12
CA ALA A 537 -1.54 -21.22 -6.01
C ALA A 537 -1.44 -20.27 -4.81
N LYS A 538 -1.73 -18.99 -5.03
CA LYS A 538 -1.63 -17.95 -3.99
C LYS A 538 -2.96 -17.67 -3.29
N ARG A 539 -4.07 -18.02 -3.93
CA ARG A 539 -5.41 -17.74 -3.40
C ARG A 539 -5.83 -18.80 -2.40
N LEU A 540 -6.32 -18.37 -1.25
CA LEU A 540 -6.76 -19.22 -0.15
C LEU A 540 -7.98 -20.08 -0.56
N HIS A 541 -8.33 -21.12 0.25
CA HIS A 541 -9.47 -21.98 -0.02
C HIS A 541 -10.79 -21.21 -0.01
N PHE A 542 -10.93 -20.28 0.94
CA PHE A 542 -12.16 -19.52 1.12
C PHE A 542 -11.87 -18.02 1.17
N LEU A 543 -12.74 -17.23 0.55
CA LEU A 543 -12.68 -15.78 0.53
C LEU A 543 -13.27 -15.17 1.80
N ALA A 544 -14.40 -15.71 2.24
CA ALA A 544 -15.11 -15.36 3.47
C ALA A 544 -15.98 -16.50 3.96
N ALA A 545 -16.34 -16.44 5.23
CA ALA A 545 -17.22 -17.41 5.88
C ALA A 545 -18.09 -16.73 6.96
N ARG A 546 -19.23 -17.33 7.23
CA ARG A 546 -20.08 -17.00 8.36
C ARG A 546 -20.88 -18.22 8.80
N ALA A 547 -20.97 -18.43 10.11
CA ALA A 547 -21.84 -19.41 10.70
C ALA A 547 -22.98 -18.71 11.45
N VAL A 548 -24.21 -19.19 11.28
CA VAL A 548 -25.41 -18.75 12.00
C VAL A 548 -26.32 -19.96 12.19
N GLY A 549 -26.72 -20.25 13.42
CA GLY A 549 -27.50 -21.41 13.75
C GLY A 549 -26.85 -22.72 13.27
N ASP A 550 -27.57 -23.51 12.51
CA ASP A 550 -27.10 -24.81 11.99
C ASP A 550 -26.38 -24.70 10.62
N HIS A 551 -26.12 -23.49 10.12
CA HIS A 551 -25.57 -23.28 8.78
C HIS A 551 -24.19 -22.61 8.82
N LEU A 552 -23.23 -23.18 8.08
CA LEU A 552 -21.92 -22.59 7.75
C LEU A 552 -21.92 -22.21 6.27
N VAL A 553 -21.90 -20.92 5.98
CA VAL A 553 -21.84 -20.37 4.62
C VAL A 553 -20.42 -19.97 4.29
N LEU A 554 -19.92 -20.43 3.15
CA LEU A 554 -18.56 -20.26 2.69
C LEU A 554 -18.57 -19.71 1.26
N PHE A 555 -17.78 -18.66 1.00
CA PHE A 555 -17.44 -18.24 -0.36
C PHE A 555 -16.13 -18.92 -0.77
N GLN A 556 -16.23 -19.88 -1.68
CA GLN A 556 -15.10 -20.68 -2.14
C GLN A 556 -14.67 -20.24 -3.54
N GLU A 557 -13.39 -19.99 -3.71
CA GLU A 557 -12.80 -19.84 -5.04
C GLU A 557 -12.28 -21.21 -5.51
N THR A 558 -12.75 -21.64 -6.67
CA THR A 558 -12.31 -22.87 -7.31
C THR A 558 -10.97 -22.71 -8.01
N ASN A 559 -10.32 -23.81 -8.39
CA ASN A 559 -9.00 -23.79 -9.03
C ASN A 559 -9.00 -23.07 -10.40
N ASP A 560 -10.16 -22.98 -11.06
CA ASP A 560 -10.37 -22.25 -12.33
C ASP A 560 -10.71 -20.75 -12.11
N GLY A 561 -10.66 -20.27 -10.88
CA GLY A 561 -10.91 -18.86 -10.52
C GLY A 561 -12.39 -18.48 -10.42
N LYS A 562 -13.31 -19.42 -10.55
CA LYS A 562 -14.73 -19.19 -10.33
C LYS A 562 -15.06 -19.21 -8.85
N VAL A 563 -16.09 -18.48 -8.47
CA VAL A 563 -16.57 -18.46 -7.09
C VAL A 563 -17.82 -19.31 -6.95
N ARG A 564 -17.91 -20.01 -5.82
CA ARG A 564 -19.08 -20.76 -5.41
C ARG A 564 -19.53 -20.34 -4.03
N VAL A 565 -20.83 -20.39 -3.80
CA VAL A 565 -21.40 -20.40 -2.45
C VAL A 565 -21.53 -21.85 -2.02
N VAL A 566 -20.95 -22.19 -0.89
CA VAL A 566 -21.02 -23.53 -0.30
C VAL A 566 -21.70 -23.39 1.05
N VAL A 567 -22.79 -24.09 1.24
CA VAL A 567 -23.50 -24.16 2.53
C VAL A 567 -23.33 -25.54 3.11
N ARG A 568 -22.87 -25.58 4.34
CA ARG A 568 -22.66 -26.82 5.10
C ARG A 568 -23.46 -26.78 6.40
N ASP A 569 -23.84 -27.95 6.87
CA ASP A 569 -24.35 -28.11 8.24
C ASP A 569 -23.21 -27.78 9.23
N ALA A 570 -23.45 -26.86 10.14
CA ALA A 570 -22.44 -26.38 11.06
C ALA A 570 -22.02 -27.43 12.11
N ARG A 571 -22.86 -28.40 12.41
CA ARG A 571 -22.64 -29.44 13.43
C ARG A 571 -21.94 -30.67 12.90
N SER A 572 -22.17 -31.04 11.64
CA SER A 572 -21.60 -32.24 11.00
C SER A 572 -20.58 -31.96 9.94
N GLY A 573 -20.56 -30.74 9.40
CA GLY A 573 -19.74 -30.35 8.27
C GLY A 573 -20.22 -30.90 6.93
N GLU A 574 -21.34 -31.61 6.88
CA GLU A 574 -21.88 -32.15 5.65
C GLU A 574 -22.33 -31.06 4.68
N LEU A 575 -22.15 -31.31 3.39
CA LEU A 575 -22.61 -30.41 2.36
C LEU A 575 -24.14 -30.38 2.28
N VAL A 576 -24.72 -29.21 2.51
CA VAL A 576 -26.18 -29.02 2.31
C VAL A 576 -26.45 -28.72 0.84
N TRP A 577 -25.79 -27.71 0.29
CA TRP A 577 -25.79 -27.41 -1.15
C TRP A 577 -24.58 -26.51 -1.53
N ASP A 578 -24.30 -26.47 -2.83
CA ASP A 578 -23.35 -25.54 -3.40
C ASP A 578 -23.85 -25.02 -4.76
N LYS A 579 -23.57 -23.73 -5.05
CA LYS A 579 -23.97 -23.08 -6.30
C LYS A 579 -22.89 -22.17 -6.82
N PRO A 580 -22.68 -22.10 -8.15
CA PRO A 580 -21.79 -21.11 -8.74
C PRO A 580 -22.34 -19.70 -8.52
N LEU A 581 -21.45 -18.75 -8.38
CA LEU A 581 -21.76 -17.32 -8.28
C LEU A 581 -21.21 -16.62 -9.53
N ASP A 582 -21.99 -16.67 -10.61
CA ASP A 582 -21.58 -16.15 -11.91
C ASP A 582 -21.38 -14.64 -11.86
N GLY A 583 -20.31 -14.17 -12.51
CA GLY A 583 -19.96 -12.75 -12.59
C GLY A 583 -19.41 -12.14 -11.29
N ALA A 584 -19.19 -12.94 -10.25
CA ALA A 584 -18.59 -12.45 -9.01
C ALA A 584 -17.10 -12.17 -9.18
N VAL A 585 -16.69 -10.98 -8.72
CA VAL A 585 -15.26 -10.64 -8.59
C VAL A 585 -14.80 -11.11 -7.20
N PRO A 586 -13.77 -11.96 -7.09
CA PRO A 586 -13.33 -12.52 -5.81
C PRO A 586 -13.07 -11.48 -4.72
N ASP A 587 -12.51 -10.34 -5.08
CA ASP A 587 -12.17 -9.29 -4.11
C ASP A 587 -13.40 -8.63 -3.46
N SER A 588 -14.55 -8.58 -4.15
CA SER A 588 -15.81 -8.07 -3.59
C SER A 588 -16.51 -9.04 -2.62
N LEU A 589 -16.00 -10.27 -2.47
CA LEU A 589 -16.53 -11.30 -1.60
C LEU A 589 -15.68 -11.54 -0.34
N ARG A 590 -14.75 -10.68 -0.04
CA ARG A 590 -13.91 -10.77 1.17
C ARG A 590 -14.59 -10.17 2.43
N VAL A 591 -15.91 -10.07 2.41
CA VAL A 591 -16.72 -9.65 3.55
C VAL A 591 -17.59 -10.83 4.00
N PRO A 592 -17.87 -10.96 5.30
CA PRO A 592 -18.76 -12.03 5.78
C PRO A 592 -20.12 -12.00 5.06
N PRO A 593 -20.67 -13.17 4.66
CA PRO A 593 -21.98 -13.23 4.02
C PRO A 593 -23.08 -12.59 4.86
N ALA A 594 -23.97 -11.81 4.23
CA ALA A 594 -25.17 -11.30 4.89
C ALA A 594 -26.22 -12.42 4.96
N MET A 595 -26.59 -12.83 6.17
CA MET A 595 -27.53 -13.93 6.39
C MET A 595 -28.25 -13.80 7.73
N ASP A 596 -29.43 -14.38 7.82
CA ASP A 596 -30.15 -14.72 9.03
C ASP A 596 -30.23 -16.26 9.19
N ASP A 597 -31.09 -16.75 10.07
CA ASP A 597 -31.24 -18.19 10.34
C ASP A 597 -31.84 -18.98 9.16
N GLU A 598 -32.55 -18.33 8.24
CA GLU A 598 -33.26 -18.95 7.14
C GLU A 598 -32.70 -18.62 5.75
N HIS A 599 -32.11 -17.44 5.60
CA HIS A 599 -31.77 -16.87 4.29
C HIS A 599 -30.35 -16.36 4.18
N LEU A 600 -29.77 -16.54 3.01
CA LEU A 600 -28.54 -15.91 2.53
C LEU A 600 -28.89 -14.80 1.53
N TYR A 601 -28.37 -13.60 1.77
CA TYR A 601 -28.57 -12.43 0.89
C TYR A 601 -27.33 -12.18 0.06
N LEU A 602 -27.48 -12.11 -1.26
CA LEU A 602 -26.38 -11.97 -2.21
C LEU A 602 -26.63 -10.76 -3.12
N GLY A 603 -25.63 -9.87 -3.21
CA GLY A 603 -25.47 -8.87 -4.25
C GLY A 603 -24.56 -9.38 -5.37
N LEU A 604 -23.83 -8.47 -6.06
CA LEU A 604 -22.89 -8.75 -7.18
C LEU A 604 -23.57 -9.09 -8.51
N GLY A 605 -24.74 -8.60 -8.70
CA GLY A 605 -25.67 -8.75 -9.80
C GLY A 605 -27.01 -8.28 -9.27
N PRO A 606 -28.12 -8.92 -9.61
CA PRO A 606 -29.38 -8.66 -8.92
C PRO A 606 -29.26 -9.09 -7.45
N LEU A 607 -29.79 -8.27 -6.55
CA LEU A 607 -29.89 -8.61 -5.14
C LEU A 607 -30.93 -9.70 -4.97
N ARG A 608 -30.57 -10.78 -4.27
CA ARG A 608 -31.45 -11.96 -4.12
C ARG A 608 -31.30 -12.59 -2.73
N ALA A 609 -32.37 -13.21 -2.27
CA ALA A 609 -32.36 -14.07 -1.11
C ALA A 609 -32.44 -15.52 -1.53
N LEU A 610 -31.56 -16.35 -0.96
CA LEU A 610 -31.55 -17.78 -1.14
C LEU A 610 -31.88 -18.45 0.21
N ARG A 611 -32.69 -19.48 0.20
CA ARG A 611 -33.00 -20.25 1.39
C ARG A 611 -31.80 -21.13 1.80
N LEU A 612 -31.40 -21.08 3.06
CA LEU A 612 -30.18 -21.76 3.53
C LEU A 612 -30.33 -23.29 3.45
N ARG A 613 -31.52 -23.86 3.70
CA ARG A 613 -31.74 -25.30 3.73
C ARG A 613 -31.59 -26.01 2.38
N ASP A 614 -31.81 -25.32 1.24
CA ASP A 614 -31.85 -25.95 -0.09
C ASP A 614 -31.29 -25.07 -1.23
N GLY A 615 -30.89 -23.81 -0.92
CA GLY A 615 -30.40 -22.86 -1.90
C GLY A 615 -31.46 -22.36 -2.89
N SER A 616 -32.77 -22.63 -2.67
CA SER A 616 -33.84 -22.09 -3.53
C SER A 616 -33.93 -20.59 -3.40
N GLN A 617 -34.18 -19.91 -4.52
CA GLN A 617 -34.38 -18.47 -4.53
C GLN A 617 -35.76 -18.12 -3.92
N VAL A 618 -35.78 -17.27 -2.90
CA VAL A 618 -36.96 -16.79 -2.23
C VAL A 618 -37.52 -15.56 -2.96
N TRP A 619 -36.65 -14.60 -3.21
CA TRP A 619 -36.96 -13.40 -3.95
C TRP A 619 -35.73 -12.84 -4.69
N GLN A 620 -35.98 -11.95 -5.64
CA GLN A 620 -34.97 -11.16 -6.34
C GLN A 620 -35.43 -9.72 -6.42
N GLY A 621 -34.56 -8.80 -6.04
CA GLY A 621 -34.78 -7.36 -6.13
C GLY A 621 -34.80 -6.87 -7.57
N GLU A 622 -35.48 -5.73 -7.78
CA GLU A 622 -35.50 -5.02 -9.05
C GLU A 622 -34.15 -4.30 -9.28
N GLY A 623 -33.64 -4.37 -10.49
CA GLY A 623 -32.38 -3.73 -10.88
C GLY A 623 -31.29 -4.74 -11.21
N ARG A 624 -30.25 -4.27 -11.88
CA ARG A 624 -29.24 -5.17 -12.49
C ARG A 624 -27.98 -5.36 -11.68
N ARG A 625 -27.60 -4.35 -10.87
CA ARG A 625 -26.29 -4.38 -10.23
C ARG A 625 -26.31 -3.78 -8.83
N TYR A 626 -26.01 -4.65 -7.86
CA TYR A 626 -25.92 -4.32 -6.46
C TYR A 626 -24.54 -4.70 -5.92
N GLY A 627 -24.07 -3.95 -4.93
CA GLY A 627 -22.94 -4.35 -4.09
C GLY A 627 -23.34 -5.40 -3.05
N PRO A 628 -22.38 -5.88 -2.22
CA PRO A 628 -22.64 -6.76 -1.11
C PRO A 628 -23.68 -6.14 -0.17
N PRO A 629 -24.66 -6.92 0.32
CA PRO A 629 -25.68 -6.39 1.22
C PRO A 629 -25.24 -6.45 2.70
N ALA A 630 -25.85 -5.58 3.51
CA ALA A 630 -25.86 -5.67 4.97
C ALA A 630 -27.28 -5.99 5.45
N LEU A 631 -27.41 -6.75 6.54
CA LEU A 631 -28.68 -7.09 7.16
C LEU A 631 -28.73 -6.51 8.57
N LYS A 632 -29.83 -5.82 8.88
CA LYS A 632 -30.15 -5.39 10.26
C LYS A 632 -31.66 -5.29 10.44
N ASP A 633 -32.19 -5.80 11.53
CA ASP A 633 -33.58 -5.69 11.95
C ASP A 633 -34.61 -6.06 10.86
N GLY A 634 -34.35 -7.15 10.12
CA GLY A 634 -35.22 -7.64 9.03
C GLY A 634 -35.23 -6.76 7.79
N VAL A 635 -34.21 -5.90 7.61
CA VAL A 635 -34.01 -5.05 6.44
C VAL A 635 -32.66 -5.36 5.80
N VAL A 636 -32.68 -5.59 4.49
CA VAL A 636 -31.49 -5.75 3.67
C VAL A 636 -31.14 -4.42 3.03
N TYR A 637 -29.93 -3.93 3.30
CA TYR A 637 -29.38 -2.69 2.75
C TYR A 637 -28.31 -3.04 1.73
N ALA A 638 -28.35 -2.40 0.56
CA ALA A 638 -27.31 -2.58 -0.46
C ALA A 638 -27.09 -1.28 -1.25
N ALA A 639 -25.89 -1.09 -1.76
CA ALA A 639 -25.63 -0.06 -2.76
C ALA A 639 -26.13 -0.55 -4.13
N GLN A 640 -26.95 0.24 -4.82
CA GLN A 640 -27.46 -0.06 -6.16
C GLN A 640 -26.90 0.92 -7.17
N GLU A 641 -26.41 0.41 -8.30
CA GLU A 641 -25.90 1.22 -9.40
C GLU A 641 -26.97 2.24 -9.89
N GLY A 642 -26.59 3.53 -9.91
CA GLY A 642 -27.45 4.63 -10.34
C GLY A 642 -28.45 5.15 -9.31
N LEU A 643 -28.65 4.50 -8.17
CA LEU A 643 -29.63 4.87 -7.15
C LEU A 643 -29.04 5.17 -5.76
N GLY A 644 -27.80 4.79 -5.49
CA GLY A 644 -27.23 4.90 -4.14
C GLY A 644 -27.61 3.73 -3.23
N VAL A 645 -27.90 4.00 -1.96
CA VAL A 645 -28.31 2.98 -1.01
C VAL A 645 -29.82 2.71 -1.12
N VAL A 646 -30.16 1.44 -1.12
CA VAL A 646 -31.55 0.95 -1.07
C VAL A 646 -31.78 0.04 0.12
N ALA A 647 -32.98 0.03 0.63
CA ALA A 647 -33.43 -0.85 1.72
C ALA A 647 -34.60 -1.71 1.25
N LEU A 648 -34.47 -3.03 1.41
CA LEU A 648 -35.47 -4.01 1.07
C LEU A 648 -35.92 -4.77 2.32
N ASP A 649 -37.18 -5.18 2.32
CA ASP A 649 -37.68 -6.11 3.32
C ASP A 649 -36.99 -7.47 3.16
N ALA A 650 -36.44 -8.00 4.23
CA ALA A 650 -35.64 -9.22 4.18
C ALA A 650 -36.45 -10.46 3.77
N GLY A 651 -37.70 -10.57 4.22
CA GLY A 651 -38.56 -11.70 3.92
C GLY A 651 -39.15 -11.70 2.52
N SER A 652 -39.52 -10.51 2.00
CA SER A 652 -40.27 -10.36 0.73
C SER A 652 -39.48 -9.76 -0.43
N GLY A 653 -38.34 -9.16 -0.17
CA GLY A 653 -37.57 -8.43 -1.19
C GLY A 653 -38.21 -7.12 -1.65
N ARG A 654 -39.36 -6.73 -1.05
CA ARG A 654 -40.02 -5.47 -1.42
C ARG A 654 -39.20 -4.28 -0.99
N ARG A 655 -39.04 -3.29 -1.89
CA ARG A 655 -38.30 -2.06 -1.57
C ARG A 655 -39.06 -1.27 -0.49
N ARG A 656 -38.42 -1.03 0.64
CA ARG A 656 -38.92 -0.15 1.71
C ARG A 656 -38.61 1.32 1.39
N TRP A 657 -37.41 1.60 0.93
CA TRP A 657 -36.99 2.93 0.48
C TRP A 657 -35.72 2.86 -0.41
N GLU A 658 -35.45 3.98 -1.08
CA GLU A 658 -34.22 4.25 -1.83
C GLU A 658 -33.70 5.65 -1.49
N GLU A 659 -32.40 5.86 -1.64
CA GLU A 659 -31.75 7.14 -1.39
C GLU A 659 -32.23 8.20 -2.41
N LYS A 660 -32.69 9.36 -1.90
CA LYS A 660 -33.11 10.51 -2.71
C LYS A 660 -31.92 11.43 -2.95
N GLY A 661 -31.85 12.00 -4.16
CA GLY A 661 -30.79 12.95 -4.51
C GLY A 661 -29.45 12.29 -4.86
N ALA A 662 -29.39 10.97 -4.93
CA ALA A 662 -28.19 10.24 -5.35
C ALA A 662 -27.97 10.22 -6.88
N GLY A 663 -28.83 10.90 -7.66
CA GLY A 663 -28.68 11.00 -9.11
C GLY A 663 -27.34 11.64 -9.49
N GLY A 664 -26.50 10.87 -10.21
CA GLY A 664 -25.12 11.26 -10.54
C GLY A 664 -24.05 10.78 -9.55
N VAL A 665 -24.41 10.28 -8.37
CA VAL A 665 -23.47 9.65 -7.45
C VAL A 665 -23.16 8.24 -7.96
N ARG A 666 -21.88 7.93 -8.14
CA ARG A 666 -21.43 6.53 -8.35
C ARG A 666 -21.27 5.88 -6.99
N PRO A 667 -22.19 5.00 -6.56
CA PRO A 667 -22.02 4.27 -5.32
C PRO A 667 -20.86 3.26 -5.45
N ASP A 668 -20.18 3.03 -4.35
CA ASP A 668 -19.23 1.94 -4.25
C ASP A 668 -20.01 0.62 -4.13
N LEU A 669 -19.70 -0.32 -5.00
CA LEU A 669 -20.32 -1.64 -5.03
C LEU A 669 -19.39 -2.74 -4.47
N THR A 670 -18.28 -2.36 -3.84
CA THR A 670 -17.29 -3.33 -3.33
C THR A 670 -17.56 -3.75 -1.89
N ASP A 671 -18.08 -2.84 -1.06
CA ASP A 671 -18.36 -3.08 0.35
C ASP A 671 -19.86 -2.87 0.68
N PRO A 672 -20.39 -3.57 1.70
CA PRO A 672 -21.76 -3.38 2.14
C PRO A 672 -21.93 -2.00 2.79
N PRO A 673 -23.15 -1.42 2.73
CA PRO A 673 -23.48 -0.24 3.56
C PRO A 673 -23.30 -0.56 5.05
N VAL A 674 -22.84 0.41 5.82
CA VAL A 674 -22.76 0.28 7.28
C VAL A 674 -24.06 0.75 7.91
N VAL A 675 -24.68 -0.07 8.73
CA VAL A 675 -25.95 0.25 9.36
C VAL A 675 -25.75 0.63 10.83
N GLY A 676 -25.86 1.93 11.12
CA GLY A 676 -25.80 2.47 12.48
C GLY A 676 -27.17 2.47 13.17
N PRO A 677 -27.27 3.03 14.38
CA PRO A 677 -28.53 3.15 15.12
C PRO A 677 -29.52 4.12 14.46
N LYS A 678 -29.03 5.24 13.92
CA LYS A 678 -29.85 6.30 13.33
C LYS A 678 -29.70 6.41 11.81
N TYR A 679 -28.51 6.20 11.30
CA TYR A 679 -28.18 6.43 9.87
C TYR A 679 -27.68 5.15 9.20
N VAL A 680 -27.88 5.09 7.89
CA VAL A 680 -27.27 4.10 7.01
C VAL A 680 -26.15 4.80 6.22
N TYR A 681 -24.95 4.22 6.24
CA TYR A 681 -23.77 4.82 5.63
C TYR A 681 -23.47 4.15 4.30
N GLY A 682 -23.50 4.95 3.23
CA GLY A 682 -23.18 4.51 1.88
C GLY A 682 -21.92 5.21 1.36
N LYS A 683 -20.94 4.43 0.92
CA LYS A 683 -19.71 4.95 0.29
C LYS A 683 -20.00 5.36 -1.17
N GLY A 684 -19.37 6.43 -1.62
CA GLY A 684 -19.40 6.89 -3.00
C GLY A 684 -18.16 7.72 -3.32
N ALA A 685 -18.03 8.16 -4.55
CA ALA A 685 -16.86 8.90 -5.03
C ALA A 685 -16.56 10.19 -4.23
N SER A 686 -17.58 10.82 -3.65
CA SER A 686 -17.45 12.06 -2.84
C SER A 686 -17.17 11.81 -1.35
N GLY A 687 -17.05 10.57 -0.91
CA GLY A 687 -16.89 10.20 0.49
C GLY A 687 -18.02 9.30 1.03
N LEU A 688 -18.14 9.24 2.33
CA LEU A 688 -19.13 8.43 3.03
C LEU A 688 -20.36 9.26 3.42
N ARG A 689 -21.54 8.89 2.91
CA ARG A 689 -22.81 9.59 3.16
C ARG A 689 -23.56 8.94 4.32
N ALA A 690 -23.94 9.72 5.32
CA ALA A 690 -24.85 9.30 6.39
C ALA A 690 -26.31 9.59 5.93
N ILE A 691 -27.02 8.56 5.55
CA ILE A 691 -28.37 8.63 4.98
C ILE A 691 -29.38 8.41 6.11
N ASP A 692 -30.29 9.37 6.28
CA ASP A 692 -31.41 9.25 7.22
C ASP A 692 -32.51 8.40 6.58
N PRO A 693 -32.88 7.24 7.16
CA PRO A 693 -33.94 6.39 6.63
C PRO A 693 -35.32 7.05 6.59
N ALA A 694 -35.58 8.06 7.45
CA ALA A 694 -36.87 8.76 7.51
C ALA A 694 -37.01 9.76 6.33
N THR A 695 -36.00 10.56 6.07
CA THR A 695 -36.00 11.54 4.97
C THR A 695 -35.52 10.91 3.64
N ARG A 696 -34.77 9.84 3.72
CA ARG A 696 -34.10 9.12 2.61
C ARG A 696 -33.03 9.95 1.90
N THR A 697 -32.49 10.96 2.58
CA THR A 697 -31.46 11.86 2.06
C THR A 697 -30.21 11.78 2.90
N ALA A 698 -29.06 12.13 2.30
CA ALA A 698 -27.83 12.27 3.06
C ALA A 698 -27.93 13.47 4.03
N ALA A 699 -27.98 13.18 5.32
CA ALA A 699 -27.95 14.19 6.38
C ALA A 699 -26.55 14.79 6.52
N ARG A 700 -25.50 14.03 6.18
CA ARG A 700 -24.10 14.45 6.20
C ARG A 700 -23.27 13.64 5.20
N VAL A 701 -22.21 14.27 4.70
CA VAL A 701 -21.19 13.62 3.89
C VAL A 701 -19.85 13.80 4.59
N TYR A 702 -19.23 12.69 5.00
CA TYR A 702 -17.89 12.69 5.53
C TYR A 702 -16.88 12.61 4.39
N LYS A 703 -16.01 13.61 4.28
CA LYS A 703 -14.87 13.55 3.35
C LYS A 703 -13.84 12.56 3.88
N THR A 704 -13.80 11.39 3.31
CA THR A 704 -12.90 10.31 3.71
C THR A 704 -12.46 9.51 2.50
N VAL A 705 -11.22 9.05 2.52
CA VAL A 705 -10.64 8.10 1.56
C VAL A 705 -10.58 6.68 2.15
N GLY A 706 -11.29 6.44 3.27
CA GLY A 706 -11.42 5.11 3.84
C GLY A 706 -12.00 4.13 2.83
N GLU A 707 -11.47 2.93 2.84
CA GLU A 707 -11.90 1.87 1.95
C GLU A 707 -12.90 0.95 2.63
N ARG A 708 -12.72 0.69 3.92
CA ARG A 708 -13.60 -0.16 4.72
C ARG A 708 -14.13 0.57 5.95
N PHE A 709 -15.40 0.34 6.26
CA PHE A 709 -16.07 1.04 7.35
C PHE A 709 -16.78 0.05 8.28
N ILE A 710 -16.76 0.34 9.58
CA ILE A 710 -17.52 -0.41 10.58
C ILE A 710 -18.14 0.54 11.61
N ALA A 711 -19.35 0.23 12.07
CA ALA A 711 -19.97 0.91 13.18
C ALA A 711 -19.55 0.25 14.49
N HIS A 712 -19.05 1.04 15.45
CA HIS A 712 -18.83 0.60 16.81
C HIS A 712 -19.84 1.30 17.73
N GLU A 713 -21.01 0.67 17.88
CA GLU A 713 -22.17 1.29 18.55
C GLU A 713 -21.88 1.65 20.01
N ARG A 714 -21.17 0.78 20.77
CA ARG A 714 -20.81 1.04 22.17
C ARG A 714 -20.00 2.33 22.37
N SER A 715 -19.19 2.74 21.41
CA SER A 715 -18.42 3.98 21.50
C SER A 715 -19.06 5.16 20.79
N GLY A 716 -20.14 4.94 20.02
CA GLY A 716 -20.74 5.95 19.15
C GLY A 716 -19.82 6.39 18.02
N THR A 717 -18.95 5.50 17.53
CA THR A 717 -17.98 5.81 16.48
C THR A 717 -18.21 4.98 15.23
N LEU A 718 -18.04 5.62 14.09
CA LEU A 718 -17.90 5.00 12.79
C LEU A 718 -16.42 5.01 12.45
N LEU A 719 -15.84 3.83 12.27
CA LEU A 719 -14.44 3.66 11.97
C LEU A 719 -14.25 3.49 10.48
N ALA A 720 -13.27 4.18 9.93
CA ALA A 720 -12.84 4.11 8.54
C ALA A 720 -11.40 3.59 8.48
N LEU A 721 -11.20 2.45 7.84
CA LEU A 721 -9.90 1.86 7.60
C LEU A 721 -9.52 2.08 6.14
N GLY A 722 -8.40 2.72 5.90
CA GLY A 722 -7.76 2.85 4.59
C GLY A 722 -6.44 2.11 4.56
N GLY A 723 -5.74 2.15 3.42
CA GLY A 723 -4.47 1.45 3.24
C GLY A 723 -3.40 1.81 4.30
N HIS A 724 -3.43 3.03 4.84
CA HIS A 724 -2.39 3.52 5.76
C HIS A 724 -2.94 4.26 6.97
N PHE A 725 -4.24 4.29 7.20
CA PHE A 725 -4.83 5.00 8.32
C PHE A 725 -6.04 4.28 8.90
N LEU A 726 -6.29 4.57 10.18
CA LEU A 726 -7.55 4.32 10.85
C LEU A 726 -8.08 5.65 11.36
N ALA A 727 -9.31 5.99 11.01
CA ALA A 727 -9.97 7.21 11.46
C ALA A 727 -11.32 6.89 12.09
N ALA A 728 -11.77 7.74 13.02
CA ALA A 728 -13.09 7.65 13.59
C ALA A 728 -13.91 8.88 13.29
N TYR A 729 -15.17 8.67 13.01
CA TYR A 729 -16.20 9.69 12.80
C TYR A 729 -17.33 9.48 13.80
N PRO A 730 -18.09 10.52 14.15
CA PRO A 730 -19.28 10.32 14.97
C PRO A 730 -20.27 9.39 14.27
N LEU A 731 -20.73 8.35 14.96
CA LEU A 731 -21.71 7.41 14.41
C LEU A 731 -23.08 8.09 14.24
N ASP A 732 -23.45 9.00 15.15
CA ASP A 732 -24.65 9.81 15.03
C ASP A 732 -24.25 11.29 15.09
N PRO A 733 -23.95 11.92 13.95
CA PRO A 733 -23.57 13.32 13.92
C PRO A 733 -24.75 14.17 14.41
N ALA A 734 -24.48 15.13 15.31
CA ALA A 734 -25.43 16.13 15.66
C ALA A 734 -25.90 16.86 14.37
N GLU A 735 -27.19 17.14 14.24
CA GLU A 735 -27.72 17.88 13.10
C GLU A 735 -26.98 19.20 12.99
N SER A 736 -26.37 19.45 11.82
CA SER A 736 -25.83 20.77 11.52
C SER A 736 -27.00 21.77 11.59
N PRO A 737 -26.88 22.91 12.31
CA PRO A 737 -27.93 23.90 12.27
C PRO A 737 -28.20 24.26 10.81
N ARG A 738 -29.44 24.16 10.38
CA ARG A 738 -29.87 24.53 9.02
C ARG A 738 -29.54 26.01 8.83
N SER A 739 -28.56 26.30 7.98
CA SER A 739 -28.23 27.66 7.52
C SER A 739 -29.27 28.16 6.53
#